data_d5b6cb259b71d3e4cb2410a540ebe14c
#
_entry.id   d5b6cb259b71d3e4cb2410a540ebe14c
#
_cell.length_a   1.000
_cell.length_b   1.000
_cell.length_c   1.000
_cell.angle_alpha   90.00
_cell.angle_beta   90.00
_cell.angle_gamma   90.00
#
_symmetry.space_group_name_H-M   'P 1'
#
loop_
_entity.id
_entity.type
_entity.pdbx_description
1 polymer ?
#
loop_
_entity_poly.entity_id
_entity_poly.type
_entity_poly.pdbx_seq_one_letter_code
_entity_poly.pdbx_strand_id
1 'polypeptide(L)'
;MTKIEKTVNLMKEENTYRRYEDGDSKYSDFSKQIFNEDKSHKCPTYIHKTPPCQGSCPSGEDIRGWLQIVRGIEKAPEGMSMSEYAFRRSTSANPFPSQMGRVCPAPCQSGCNRNEVDDYVGINAVEQFIGDKAFKEKYKFDAAPELNKERVAIIGGGPAGLSAAYQLRKMGYASTIFEEREKLGGMMRYGIPNYRTPRDILDAEINRILELGDIEVVLNKRVGKDIPMEEVENSHDAVLWTIGCWNGKSLPIEGSDAPNCLSGVAFLEAFCQGRLKVGSKKVVCVGGGDTSIDVVSVARRLGHISNLNPQESPEAVVHGYVAQDVSESAIKEGANVTLTSLFQKEEMTAAEQEVNDAVHEGVTIINGVLPIKVEKDESGRAVALIIAECKFEDNKPIAIEGTEQRLEADLIVSAIGQSPDIEGLESLGNDKGFFDVDDFYRHKTKEGHFVAGDIIRPHLLTTAIGQGSIASQSIKSFFDNKDFKRRPKVDVHHFNLLDKLRETDLEPETYTAPIENPDKQRGTDTSGAVIHNYEDRSAQEIIPSTELFLGHFKHEERVKRGEAVPTGDEVIDHYEDRIIGLSEEDAIKEASRCMSCGMCFECDNCVIYCPQDAVFRVKKDVATMGRYVDTDYDKCIGCHICADVCPTGYIKMGLGE
;
A
#
# COMPACT_ATOMS: atom_id res chain seq x y z
N MET A 1 19.43 24.97 -4.59
CA MET A 1 19.38 24.70 -3.13
C MET A 1 18.82 23.31 -2.96
N THR A 2 19.58 22.43 -2.35
CA THR A 2 19.12 21.07 -2.06
C THR A 2 17.95 21.08 -1.07
N LYS A 3 17.17 20.02 -1.03
CA LYS A 3 16.05 19.85 -0.07
C LYS A 3 16.55 20.03 1.39
N ILE A 4 17.76 19.57 1.65
CA ILE A 4 18.46 19.73 2.93
C ILE A 4 18.74 21.21 3.25
N GLU A 5 19.20 22.00 2.26
CA GLU A 5 19.45 23.44 2.47
C GLU A 5 18.15 24.24 2.72
N LYS A 6 17.02 23.82 2.10
CA LYS A 6 15.71 24.39 2.39
C LYS A 6 15.23 24.04 3.80
N THR A 7 15.40 22.80 4.23
CA THR A 7 15.02 22.36 5.57
C THR A 7 15.89 23.02 6.64
N VAL A 8 17.20 23.13 6.42
CA VAL A 8 18.12 23.86 7.31
C VAL A 8 17.79 25.35 7.38
N ASN A 9 17.38 25.99 6.28
CA ASN A 9 16.97 27.38 6.30
C ASN A 9 15.61 27.60 6.98
N LEU A 10 14.63 26.70 6.78
CA LEU A 10 13.38 26.73 7.54
C LEU A 10 13.62 26.50 9.04
N MET A 11 14.54 25.62 9.37
CA MET A 11 14.97 25.40 10.75
C MET A 11 15.69 26.60 11.38
N LYS A 12 16.33 27.47 10.58
CA LYS A 12 16.96 28.71 11.07
C LYS A 12 15.95 29.85 11.33
N GLU A 13 14.78 29.78 10.72
CA GLU A 13 13.73 30.79 10.88
C GLU A 13 12.79 30.54 12.06
N GLU A 14 12.66 29.28 12.50
CA GLU A 14 11.89 28.94 13.70
C GLU A 14 12.81 28.87 14.92
N ASN A 15 12.91 29.95 15.63
CA ASN A 15 13.77 30.09 16.82
C ASN A 15 13.24 29.29 17.99
N THR A 16 13.64 28.07 18.10
CA THR A 16 13.58 27.37 19.39
C THR A 16 14.98 27.38 20.01
N TYR A 17 15.11 27.64 21.31
CA TYR A 17 16.38 27.63 22.05
C TYR A 17 17.15 26.29 21.98
N ARG A 18 16.56 25.23 21.42
CA ARG A 18 17.17 23.95 21.19
C ARG A 18 18.01 23.87 19.94
N ARG A 19 17.90 24.82 19.05
CA ARG A 19 18.68 24.84 17.81
C ARG A 19 19.94 25.68 17.96
N TYR A 20 20.50 25.66 19.15
CA TYR A 20 21.77 26.27 19.42
C TYR A 20 22.86 25.55 18.61
N GLU A 21 23.55 26.28 17.77
CA GLU A 21 24.79 25.84 17.14
C GLU A 21 25.96 26.38 17.96
N ASP A 22 26.93 25.51 18.29
CA ASP A 22 28.11 25.90 19.04
C ASP A 22 28.84 27.04 18.31
N GLY A 23 29.01 28.19 19.00
CA GLY A 23 29.59 29.37 18.43
C GLY A 23 28.59 30.40 17.89
N ASP A 24 27.29 30.17 17.91
CA ASP A 24 26.29 31.16 17.62
C ASP A 24 26.12 32.11 18.80
N SER A 25 26.68 33.32 18.67
CA SER A 25 26.58 34.35 19.69
C SER A 25 25.39 35.31 19.50
N LYS A 26 24.56 35.10 18.47
CA LYS A 26 23.36 35.90 18.24
C LYS A 26 22.14 35.17 18.80
N TYR A 27 21.92 35.32 20.06
CA TYR A 27 20.67 34.91 20.68
C TYR A 27 19.55 35.78 20.10
N SER A 28 18.50 35.13 19.61
CA SER A 28 17.25 35.81 19.38
C SER A 28 16.80 36.42 20.69
N ASP A 29 16.23 37.60 20.60
CA ASP A 29 15.78 38.37 21.76
C ASP A 29 14.84 37.52 22.62
N PHE A 30 15.37 36.98 23.71
CA PHE A 30 14.63 36.19 24.67
C PHE A 30 13.40 36.92 25.25
N SER A 31 13.41 38.24 25.25
CA SER A 31 12.28 39.01 25.72
C SER A 31 11.02 38.77 24.87
N LYS A 32 11.19 38.52 23.60
CA LYS A 32 10.07 38.19 22.71
C LYS A 32 9.55 36.75 22.87
N GLN A 33 10.32 35.88 23.44
CA GLN A 33 9.93 34.49 23.66
C GLN A 33 9.42 34.25 25.10
N ILE A 34 10.03 34.84 26.09
CA ILE A 34 9.71 34.67 27.49
C ILE A 34 8.61 35.63 27.97
N PHE A 35 8.56 36.82 27.40
CA PHE A 35 7.61 37.88 27.79
C PHE A 35 6.59 38.21 26.72
N ASN A 36 6.44 37.31 25.73
CA ASN A 36 5.32 37.41 24.85
C ASN A 36 4.09 37.24 25.68
N GLU A 37 3.30 38.23 25.66
CA GLU A 37 1.99 38.14 26.21
C GLU A 37 1.27 36.97 25.69
N ASP A 38 1.25 35.97 26.38
CA ASP A 38 0.81 34.95 25.90
C ASP A 38 -0.07 34.35 26.63
N LYS A 39 -0.62 34.16 26.26
CA LYS A 39 -1.18 33.35 25.53
C LYS A 39 -1.06 31.97 26.00
N SER A 40 -0.20 31.64 26.45
CA SER A 40 0.21 30.44 26.79
C SER A 40 -0.23 29.89 27.89
N HIS A 41 -0.72 29.66 28.19
CA HIS A 41 -1.12 29.10 29.11
C HIS A 41 -1.22 27.78 29.26
N LYS A 42 -0.82 27.24 29.45
CA LYS A 42 -0.49 26.71 29.19
C LYS A 42 -0.28 25.52 29.88
N CYS A 43 -1.30 24.67 29.78
CA CYS A 43 -1.24 23.29 30.24
C CYS A 43 -0.80 22.41 29.08
N PRO A 44 0.01 21.39 29.31
CA PRO A 44 0.27 20.39 28.30
C PRO A 44 -1.05 19.76 27.83
N THR A 45 -1.27 19.79 26.52
CA THR A 45 -2.36 19.06 25.86
C THR A 45 -1.77 17.89 25.11
N TYR A 46 -2.33 16.73 25.31
CA TYR A 46 -1.90 15.49 24.69
C TYR A 46 -2.69 15.27 23.41
N ILE A 47 -2.01 15.39 22.25
CA ILE A 47 -2.69 15.37 20.96
C ILE A 47 -2.24 14.15 20.16
N HIS A 48 -3.19 13.27 19.88
CA HIS A 48 -2.99 12.18 18.94
C HIS A 48 -3.17 12.64 17.51
N LYS A 49 -2.17 12.37 16.64
CA LYS A 49 -2.18 12.69 15.21
C LYS A 49 -1.77 11.48 14.39
N THR A 50 -2.22 11.43 13.15
CA THR A 50 -1.84 10.38 12.19
C THR A 50 -0.41 10.59 11.70
N PRO A 51 0.45 9.57 11.72
CA PRO A 51 1.78 9.65 11.12
C PRO A 51 1.68 9.63 9.60
N PRO A 52 2.63 10.27 8.88
CA PRO A 52 2.58 10.35 7.42
C PRO A 52 2.62 9.00 6.71
N CYS A 53 3.27 7.98 7.30
CA CYS A 53 3.26 6.62 6.76
C CYS A 53 1.85 6.04 6.66
N GLN A 54 1.01 6.21 7.69
CA GLN A 54 -0.39 5.79 7.65
C GLN A 54 -1.21 6.65 6.68
N GLY A 55 -1.00 7.96 6.67
CA GLY A 55 -1.66 8.87 5.72
C GLY A 55 -1.31 8.60 4.26
N SER A 56 -0.17 7.96 4.00
CA SER A 56 0.27 7.58 2.65
C SER A 56 -0.14 6.16 2.26
N CYS A 57 -0.56 5.31 3.21
CA CYS A 57 -0.96 3.95 2.94
C CYS A 57 -2.36 3.90 2.31
N PRO A 58 -2.52 3.38 1.07
CA PRO A 58 -3.84 3.32 0.43
C PRO A 58 -4.79 2.30 1.06
N SER A 59 -4.27 1.24 1.70
CA SER A 59 -5.09 0.26 2.44
C SER A 59 -5.49 0.76 3.83
N GLY A 60 -4.83 1.83 4.33
CA GLY A 60 -5.17 2.44 5.60
C GLY A 60 -4.72 1.66 6.83
N GLU A 61 -3.56 1.03 6.76
CA GLU A 61 -3.03 0.25 7.87
C GLU A 61 -2.60 1.10 9.06
N ASP A 62 -2.78 0.56 10.27
CA ASP A 62 -2.21 1.12 11.49
C ASP A 62 -0.72 0.75 11.61
N ILE A 63 0.09 1.31 10.69
CA ILE A 63 1.52 1.01 10.56
C ILE A 63 2.27 1.30 11.86
N ARG A 64 2.03 2.46 12.47
CA ARG A 64 2.65 2.83 13.74
C ARG A 64 2.29 1.85 14.84
N GLY A 65 1.02 1.40 14.90
CA GLY A 65 0.53 0.47 15.91
C GLY A 65 1.24 -0.88 15.84
N TRP A 66 1.25 -1.54 14.67
CA TRP A 66 1.93 -2.83 14.59
C TRP A 66 3.46 -2.73 14.68
N LEU A 67 4.08 -1.61 14.28
CA LEU A 67 5.50 -1.38 14.56
C LEU A 67 5.78 -1.25 16.06
N GLN A 68 4.88 -0.61 16.83
CA GLN A 68 5.00 -0.53 18.28
C GLN A 68 4.87 -1.89 18.98
N ILE A 69 4.03 -2.77 18.44
CA ILE A 69 3.89 -4.15 18.90
C ILE A 69 5.19 -4.92 18.64
N VAL A 70 5.70 -4.89 17.40
CA VAL A 70 6.92 -5.63 17.02
C VAL A 70 8.12 -5.21 17.86
N ARG A 71 8.29 -3.92 18.15
CA ARG A 71 9.40 -3.44 18.99
C ARG A 71 9.14 -3.51 20.51
N GLY A 72 7.98 -4.01 20.93
CA GLY A 72 7.67 -4.33 22.33
C GLY A 72 7.24 -3.16 23.21
N ILE A 73 6.87 -2.00 22.65
CA ILE A 73 6.26 -0.89 23.40
C ILE A 73 4.83 -1.27 23.78
N GLU A 74 4.01 -1.63 22.79
CA GLU A 74 2.72 -2.21 23.04
C GLU A 74 2.87 -3.73 23.23
N LYS A 75 2.46 -4.22 24.38
CA LYS A 75 2.58 -5.64 24.70
C LYS A 75 1.38 -6.42 24.21
N ALA A 76 1.64 -7.61 23.70
CA ALA A 76 0.58 -8.55 23.38
C ALA A 76 -0.21 -8.94 24.64
N PRO A 77 -1.53 -9.20 24.50
CA PRO A 77 -2.35 -9.77 25.56
C PRO A 77 -1.77 -11.09 26.10
N GLU A 78 -2.13 -11.44 27.32
CA GLU A 78 -1.70 -12.71 27.92
C GLU A 78 -2.15 -13.90 27.04
N GLY A 79 -1.21 -14.81 26.80
CA GLY A 79 -1.44 -15.99 25.96
C GLY A 79 -1.31 -15.76 24.45
N MET A 80 -1.04 -14.56 23.97
CA MET A 80 -0.81 -14.23 22.56
C MET A 80 0.65 -13.84 22.31
N SER A 81 1.25 -14.32 21.23
CA SER A 81 2.60 -13.92 20.83
C SER A 81 2.63 -12.49 20.27
N MET A 82 3.79 -11.84 20.33
CA MET A 82 4.02 -10.53 19.72
C MET A 82 3.68 -10.56 18.22
N SER A 83 4.12 -11.58 17.51
CA SER A 83 3.91 -11.72 16.07
C SER A 83 2.42 -11.95 15.71
N GLU A 84 1.68 -12.71 16.52
CA GLU A 84 0.23 -12.87 16.32
C GLU A 84 -0.52 -11.56 16.58
N TYR A 85 -0.16 -10.84 17.61
CA TYR A 85 -0.78 -9.55 17.90
C TYR A 85 -0.48 -8.51 16.83
N ALA A 86 0.76 -8.44 16.34
CA ALA A 86 1.12 -7.59 15.21
C ALA A 86 0.37 -7.99 13.93
N PHE A 87 0.22 -9.31 13.67
CA PHE A 87 -0.57 -9.82 12.56
C PHE A 87 -2.05 -9.38 12.65
N ARG A 88 -2.69 -9.54 13.80
CA ARG A 88 -4.09 -9.10 14.01
C ARG A 88 -4.27 -7.60 13.80
N ARG A 89 -3.26 -6.80 14.18
CA ARG A 89 -3.26 -5.35 13.98
C ARG A 89 -3.07 -4.97 12.50
N SER A 90 -2.10 -5.52 11.81
CA SER A 90 -1.85 -5.28 10.39
C SER A 90 -3.04 -5.71 9.53
N THR A 91 -3.56 -6.91 9.78
CA THR A 91 -4.67 -7.46 9.01
C THR A 91 -6.04 -6.85 9.34
N SER A 92 -6.14 -5.92 10.27
CA SER A 92 -7.38 -5.16 10.44
C SER A 92 -7.77 -4.40 9.15
N ALA A 93 -6.77 -3.99 8.37
CA ALA A 93 -6.92 -3.27 7.11
C ALA A 93 -6.52 -4.10 5.89
N ASN A 94 -5.39 -4.83 5.98
CA ASN A 94 -4.81 -5.57 4.86
C ASN A 94 -4.74 -7.07 5.15
N PRO A 95 -5.60 -7.91 4.54
CA PRO A 95 -5.58 -9.35 4.78
C PRO A 95 -4.43 -10.10 4.09
N PHE A 96 -3.55 -9.40 3.36
CA PHE A 96 -2.44 -9.96 2.57
C PHE A 96 -1.07 -9.42 2.98
N PRO A 97 -0.67 -9.47 4.27
CA PRO A 97 0.57 -8.83 4.72
C PRO A 97 1.83 -9.44 4.11
N SER A 98 1.85 -10.74 3.83
CA SER A 98 2.99 -11.39 3.20
C SER A 98 3.14 -11.01 1.72
N GLN A 99 2.03 -10.95 0.97
CA GLN A 99 2.04 -10.53 -0.43
C GLN A 99 2.36 -9.05 -0.55
N MET A 100 1.68 -8.18 0.21
CA MET A 100 1.90 -6.73 0.13
C MET A 100 3.30 -6.35 0.62
N GLY A 101 3.84 -7.01 1.63
CA GLY A 101 5.22 -6.87 2.05
C GLY A 101 6.24 -7.17 0.95
N ARG A 102 5.87 -7.97 -0.08
CA ARG A 102 6.72 -8.29 -1.24
C ARG A 102 6.55 -7.34 -2.41
N VAL A 103 5.31 -6.97 -2.76
CA VAL A 103 5.01 -6.31 -4.04
C VAL A 103 4.48 -4.90 -3.94
N CYS A 104 4.16 -4.40 -2.73
CA CYS A 104 3.73 -3.02 -2.57
C CYS A 104 4.91 -2.07 -2.81
N PRO A 105 4.77 -1.02 -3.65
CA PRO A 105 5.83 -0.01 -3.85
C PRO A 105 6.04 0.89 -2.63
N ALA A 106 5.36 0.64 -1.53
CA ALA A 106 5.52 1.26 -0.21
C ALA A 106 5.46 2.79 -0.17
N PRO A 107 4.37 3.42 -0.61
CA PRO A 107 4.22 4.86 -0.47
C PRO A 107 4.32 5.33 0.99
N CYS A 108 4.07 4.44 1.95
CA CYS A 108 4.29 4.67 3.38
C CYS A 108 5.76 4.94 3.73
N GLN A 109 6.70 4.30 3.05
CA GLN A 109 8.14 4.50 3.26
C GLN A 109 8.59 5.86 2.67
N SER A 110 8.08 6.22 1.50
CA SER A 110 8.32 7.56 0.92
C SER A 110 7.75 8.68 1.79
N GLY A 111 6.60 8.46 2.44
CA GLY A 111 5.99 9.40 3.36
C GLY A 111 6.58 9.40 4.77
N CYS A 112 7.52 8.53 5.09
CA CYS A 112 8.03 8.39 6.45
C CYS A 112 8.85 9.61 6.89
N ASN A 113 8.50 10.22 8.02
CA ASN A 113 9.29 11.35 8.59
C ASN A 113 10.74 10.98 8.94
N ARG A 114 11.06 9.69 9.07
CA ARG A 114 12.42 9.23 9.31
C ARG A 114 13.38 9.62 8.17
N ASN A 115 12.87 9.84 6.97
CA ASN A 115 13.63 10.36 5.83
C ASN A 115 14.32 11.70 6.12
N GLU A 116 13.90 12.43 7.14
CA GLU A 116 14.54 13.69 7.55
C GLU A 116 15.69 13.47 8.58
N VAL A 117 15.90 12.24 9.02
CA VAL A 117 16.98 11.86 9.95
C VAL A 117 18.06 11.05 9.24
N ASP A 118 17.65 9.94 8.61
CA ASP A 118 18.53 9.01 7.90
C ASP A 118 17.79 8.40 6.70
N ASP A 119 17.40 7.14 6.75
CA ASP A 119 16.59 6.45 5.75
C ASP A 119 15.25 6.06 6.39
N TYR A 120 14.20 5.92 5.59
CA TYR A 120 12.89 5.50 6.08
C TYR A 120 12.95 4.19 6.90
N VAL A 121 11.91 3.94 7.69
CA VAL A 121 11.73 2.63 8.33
C VAL A 121 11.33 1.62 7.26
N GLY A 122 11.96 0.45 7.24
CA GLY A 122 11.66 -0.66 6.32
C GLY A 122 10.30 -1.31 6.60
N ILE A 123 9.23 -0.54 6.41
CA ILE A 123 7.84 -0.91 6.74
C ILE A 123 7.44 -2.19 6.02
N ASN A 124 7.67 -2.27 4.70
CA ASN A 124 7.38 -3.49 3.93
C ASN A 124 8.12 -4.71 4.46
N ALA A 125 9.36 -4.54 4.88
CA ALA A 125 10.17 -5.65 5.35
C ALA A 125 9.62 -6.23 6.65
N VAL A 126 9.15 -5.35 7.55
CA VAL A 126 8.51 -5.77 8.81
C VAL A 126 7.11 -6.35 8.53
N GLU A 127 6.35 -5.78 7.59
CA GLU A 127 5.06 -6.32 7.17
C GLU A 127 5.19 -7.73 6.58
N GLN A 128 6.19 -7.95 5.70
CA GLN A 128 6.51 -9.28 5.19
C GLN A 128 6.85 -10.26 6.32
N PHE A 129 7.67 -9.84 7.30
CA PHE A 129 7.98 -10.67 8.47
C PHE A 129 6.70 -11.08 9.21
N ILE A 130 5.78 -10.16 9.46
CA ILE A 130 4.49 -10.44 10.10
C ILE A 130 3.69 -11.47 9.30
N GLY A 131 3.58 -11.28 7.98
CA GLY A 131 2.85 -12.16 7.09
C GLY A 131 3.47 -13.56 6.97
N ASP A 132 4.80 -13.64 6.80
CA ASP A 132 5.53 -14.90 6.69
C ASP A 132 5.51 -15.69 8.00
N LYS A 133 5.53 -14.99 9.14
CA LYS A 133 5.35 -15.60 10.46
C LYS A 133 3.94 -16.16 10.60
N ALA A 134 2.93 -15.42 10.17
CA ALA A 134 1.53 -15.87 10.18
C ALA A 134 1.30 -17.11 9.27
N PHE A 135 2.03 -17.21 8.16
CA PHE A 135 2.03 -18.40 7.31
C PHE A 135 2.62 -19.61 8.03
N LYS A 136 3.80 -19.45 8.64
CA LYS A 136 4.50 -20.53 9.37
C LYS A 136 3.71 -21.03 10.57
N GLU A 137 3.19 -20.13 11.37
CA GLU A 137 2.45 -20.44 12.62
C GLU A 137 0.96 -20.72 12.37
N LYS A 138 0.49 -20.55 11.12
CA LYS A 138 -0.91 -20.79 10.70
C LYS A 138 -1.92 -19.98 11.50
N TYR A 139 -1.64 -18.68 11.71
CA TYR A 139 -2.58 -17.78 12.37
C TYR A 139 -3.89 -17.67 11.58
N LYS A 140 -5.00 -17.56 12.31
CA LYS A 140 -6.36 -17.49 11.76
C LYS A 140 -6.97 -16.12 11.98
N PHE A 141 -7.98 -15.82 11.17
CA PHE A 141 -8.85 -14.69 11.39
C PHE A 141 -10.04 -15.05 12.27
N ASP A 142 -10.57 -14.06 12.98
CA ASP A 142 -11.79 -14.20 13.74
C ASP A 142 -12.97 -13.64 12.95
N ALA A 143 -14.02 -14.44 12.79
CA ALA A 143 -15.26 -14.02 12.19
C ALA A 143 -16.19 -13.41 13.23
N ALA A 144 -17.13 -12.56 12.80
CA ALA A 144 -18.23 -12.17 13.67
C ALA A 144 -19.03 -13.43 14.11
N PRO A 145 -19.41 -13.52 15.39
CA PRO A 145 -20.10 -14.69 15.93
C PRO A 145 -21.51 -14.87 15.36
N GLU A 146 -22.14 -13.80 14.96
CA GLU A 146 -23.50 -13.79 14.42
C GLU A 146 -23.51 -13.32 12.96
N LEU A 147 -24.44 -13.83 12.19
CA LEU A 147 -24.70 -13.43 10.82
C LEU A 147 -25.90 -12.50 10.74
N ASN A 148 -25.77 -11.46 9.95
CA ASN A 148 -26.88 -10.65 9.48
C ASN A 148 -27.69 -11.43 8.42
N LYS A 149 -28.86 -10.94 8.07
CA LYS A 149 -29.73 -11.60 7.09
C LYS A 149 -29.31 -11.31 5.66
N GLU A 150 -28.77 -10.14 5.45
CA GLU A 150 -28.40 -9.61 4.14
C GLU A 150 -27.17 -10.33 3.60
N ARG A 151 -27.19 -10.58 2.30
CA ARG A 151 -26.11 -11.24 1.54
C ARG A 151 -25.57 -10.33 0.46
N VAL A 152 -24.27 -10.37 0.25
CA VAL A 152 -23.57 -9.54 -0.73
C VAL A 152 -23.00 -10.39 -1.87
N ALA A 153 -23.34 -10.05 -3.11
CA ALA A 153 -22.63 -10.59 -4.27
C ALA A 153 -21.36 -9.77 -4.53
N ILE A 154 -20.22 -10.44 -4.65
CA ILE A 154 -18.93 -9.85 -5.00
C ILE A 154 -18.53 -10.38 -6.37
N ILE A 155 -18.43 -9.49 -7.36
CA ILE A 155 -18.12 -9.86 -8.73
C ILE A 155 -16.65 -9.60 -9.01
N GLY A 156 -15.87 -10.67 -9.01
CA GLY A 156 -14.40 -10.68 -9.14
C GLY A 156 -13.69 -11.03 -7.84
N GLY A 157 -12.89 -12.08 -7.87
CA GLY A 157 -12.12 -12.64 -6.74
C GLY A 157 -10.68 -12.12 -6.67
N GLY A 158 -10.44 -10.89 -7.11
CA GLY A 158 -9.17 -10.19 -6.98
C GLY A 158 -8.95 -9.56 -5.60
N PRO A 159 -7.87 -8.76 -5.40
CA PRO A 159 -7.53 -8.17 -4.10
C PRO A 159 -8.65 -7.32 -3.51
N ALA A 160 -9.40 -6.56 -4.32
CA ALA A 160 -10.52 -5.77 -3.85
C ALA A 160 -11.69 -6.63 -3.35
N GLY A 161 -12.07 -7.66 -4.13
CA GLY A 161 -13.18 -8.57 -3.78
C GLY A 161 -12.86 -9.42 -2.56
N LEU A 162 -11.64 -9.95 -2.46
CA LEU A 162 -11.19 -10.73 -1.31
C LEU A 162 -11.10 -9.87 -0.02
N SER A 163 -10.59 -8.64 -0.14
CA SER A 163 -10.59 -7.68 0.97
C SER A 163 -12.02 -7.37 1.43
N ALA A 164 -12.93 -7.17 0.47
CA ALA A 164 -14.33 -6.92 0.79
C ALA A 164 -14.99 -8.12 1.47
N ALA A 165 -14.80 -9.34 0.97
CA ALA A 165 -15.33 -10.57 1.59
C ALA A 165 -14.82 -10.72 3.04
N TYR A 166 -13.53 -10.46 3.27
CA TYR A 166 -12.93 -10.44 4.59
C TYR A 166 -13.61 -9.44 5.52
N GLN A 167 -13.74 -8.17 5.10
CA GLN A 167 -14.33 -7.13 5.92
C GLN A 167 -15.82 -7.35 6.18
N LEU A 168 -16.58 -7.75 5.16
CA LEU A 168 -18.00 -8.10 5.28
C LEU A 168 -18.21 -9.22 6.30
N ARG A 169 -17.40 -10.29 6.22
CA ARG A 169 -17.53 -11.41 7.15
C ARG A 169 -17.18 -11.01 8.59
N LYS A 170 -16.22 -10.13 8.78
CA LYS A 170 -15.92 -9.55 10.11
C LYS A 170 -17.06 -8.69 10.65
N MET A 171 -17.86 -8.09 9.78
CA MET A 171 -19.06 -7.33 10.14
C MET A 171 -20.32 -8.19 10.23
N GLY A 172 -20.22 -9.51 10.06
CA GLY A 172 -21.33 -10.44 10.17
C GLY A 172 -22.16 -10.61 8.89
N TYR A 173 -21.64 -10.25 7.72
CA TYR A 173 -22.35 -10.45 6.45
C TYR A 173 -21.78 -11.65 5.68
N ALA A 174 -22.68 -12.49 5.18
CA ALA A 174 -22.34 -13.55 4.23
C ALA A 174 -22.15 -12.96 2.83
N SER A 175 -21.27 -13.57 2.04
CA SER A 175 -21.04 -13.14 0.66
C SER A 175 -20.85 -14.30 -0.30
N THR A 176 -21.11 -14.05 -1.58
CA THR A 176 -20.81 -14.97 -2.68
C THR A 176 -19.85 -14.29 -3.65
N ILE A 177 -18.66 -14.84 -3.83
CA ILE A 177 -17.68 -14.36 -4.80
C ILE A 177 -17.90 -15.10 -6.13
N PHE A 178 -18.21 -14.34 -7.18
CA PHE A 178 -18.28 -14.85 -8.55
C PHE A 178 -16.96 -14.51 -9.26
N GLU A 179 -16.25 -15.52 -9.73
CA GLU A 179 -14.97 -15.37 -10.41
C GLU A 179 -15.01 -16.08 -11.77
N GLU A 180 -14.61 -15.37 -12.84
CA GLU A 180 -14.59 -15.92 -14.19
C GLU A 180 -13.50 -16.96 -14.41
N ARG A 181 -12.43 -16.93 -13.60
CA ARG A 181 -11.28 -17.82 -13.67
C ARG A 181 -11.41 -19.03 -12.75
N GLU A 182 -10.50 -19.98 -12.93
CA GLU A 182 -10.47 -21.23 -12.14
C GLU A 182 -10.00 -21.06 -10.69
N LYS A 183 -9.35 -19.92 -10.36
CA LYS A 183 -8.82 -19.65 -9.02
C LYS A 183 -8.98 -18.17 -8.65
N LEU A 184 -9.14 -17.92 -7.36
CA LEU A 184 -9.14 -16.56 -6.79
C LEU A 184 -7.73 -15.96 -6.78
N GLY A 185 -7.63 -14.64 -6.65
CA GLY A 185 -6.39 -13.89 -6.52
C GLY A 185 -6.22 -12.78 -7.55
N GLY A 186 -6.99 -12.78 -8.64
CA GLY A 186 -6.96 -11.74 -9.65
C GLY A 186 -5.55 -11.41 -10.13
N MET A 187 -5.18 -10.13 -10.15
CA MET A 187 -3.87 -9.67 -10.64
C MET A 187 -2.70 -10.22 -9.81
N MET A 188 -2.86 -10.48 -8.51
CA MET A 188 -1.83 -11.13 -7.69
C MET A 188 -1.46 -12.53 -8.20
N ARG A 189 -2.42 -13.24 -8.81
CA ARG A 189 -2.21 -14.59 -9.33
C ARG A 189 -1.85 -14.62 -10.80
N TYR A 190 -2.55 -13.84 -11.61
CA TYR A 190 -2.51 -13.95 -13.07
C TYR A 190 -1.69 -12.85 -13.75
N GLY A 191 -1.36 -11.76 -13.02
CA GLY A 191 -0.59 -10.64 -13.57
C GLY A 191 0.82 -10.55 -13.01
N ILE A 192 1.05 -10.95 -11.75
CA ILE A 192 2.35 -10.86 -11.09
C ILE A 192 3.03 -12.23 -11.11
N PRO A 193 4.30 -12.32 -11.54
CA PRO A 193 5.03 -13.60 -11.59
C PRO A 193 5.15 -14.29 -10.22
N ASN A 194 5.24 -15.62 -10.24
CA ASN A 194 5.27 -16.44 -9.03
C ASN A 194 6.51 -16.21 -8.14
N TYR A 195 7.64 -15.83 -8.71
CA TYR A 195 8.86 -15.51 -7.97
C TYR A 195 8.79 -14.15 -7.23
N ARG A 196 7.75 -13.33 -7.49
CA ARG A 196 7.42 -12.12 -6.72
C ARG A 196 6.26 -12.36 -5.75
N THR A 197 5.32 -13.22 -6.12
CA THR A 197 4.15 -13.58 -5.32
C THR A 197 4.09 -15.11 -5.21
N PRO A 198 4.83 -15.74 -4.29
CA PRO A 198 4.84 -17.19 -4.12
C PRO A 198 3.42 -17.74 -3.96
N ARG A 199 3.08 -18.74 -4.77
CA ARG A 199 1.69 -19.22 -4.92
C ARG A 199 1.18 -19.95 -3.69
N ASP A 200 2.03 -20.64 -2.98
CA ASP A 200 1.71 -21.30 -1.71
C ASP A 200 1.32 -20.29 -0.62
N ILE A 201 2.05 -19.17 -0.54
CA ILE A 201 1.76 -18.08 0.38
C ILE A 201 0.46 -17.38 -0.02
N LEU A 202 0.29 -17.08 -1.31
CA LEU A 202 -0.94 -16.47 -1.83
C LEU A 202 -2.17 -17.33 -1.54
N ASP A 203 -2.06 -18.65 -1.80
CA ASP A 203 -3.12 -19.60 -1.53
C ASP A 203 -3.43 -19.67 -0.03
N ALA A 204 -2.42 -19.63 0.83
CA ALA A 204 -2.63 -19.63 2.28
C ALA A 204 -3.33 -18.36 2.78
N GLU A 205 -2.99 -17.18 2.25
CA GLU A 205 -3.65 -15.93 2.62
C GLU A 205 -5.11 -15.90 2.12
N ILE A 206 -5.39 -16.36 0.90
CA ILE A 206 -6.75 -16.50 0.37
C ILE A 206 -7.55 -17.52 1.20
N ASN A 207 -6.99 -18.69 1.46
CA ASN A 207 -7.67 -19.73 2.23
C ASN A 207 -7.99 -19.26 3.65
N ARG A 208 -7.12 -18.46 4.28
CA ARG A 208 -7.36 -17.88 5.60
C ARG A 208 -8.59 -16.96 5.60
N ILE A 209 -8.85 -16.24 4.49
CA ILE A 209 -10.09 -15.47 4.33
C ILE A 209 -11.30 -16.40 4.20
N LEU A 210 -11.21 -17.45 3.38
CA LEU A 210 -12.30 -18.38 3.17
C LEU A 210 -12.60 -19.23 4.43
N GLU A 211 -11.61 -19.50 5.26
CA GLU A 211 -11.76 -20.19 6.55
C GLU A 211 -12.61 -19.42 7.57
N LEU A 212 -12.89 -18.11 7.35
CA LEU A 212 -13.87 -17.38 8.15
C LEU A 212 -15.29 -17.96 8.04
N GLY A 213 -15.57 -18.75 7.00
CA GLY A 213 -16.88 -19.32 6.71
C GLY A 213 -17.86 -18.31 6.11
N ASP A 214 -18.99 -18.81 5.63
CA ASP A 214 -20.06 -18.00 5.03
C ASP A 214 -19.62 -17.07 3.87
N ILE A 215 -18.54 -17.47 3.18
CA ILE A 215 -18.05 -16.89 1.94
C ILE A 215 -18.13 -17.99 0.88
N GLU A 216 -19.18 -17.95 0.06
CA GLU A 216 -19.35 -18.86 -1.05
C GLU A 216 -18.47 -18.43 -2.25
N VAL A 217 -17.98 -19.41 -3.03
CA VAL A 217 -17.15 -19.13 -4.19
C VAL A 217 -17.70 -19.87 -5.41
N VAL A 218 -18.00 -19.12 -6.46
CA VAL A 218 -18.47 -19.61 -7.75
C VAL A 218 -17.42 -19.32 -8.80
N LEU A 219 -16.65 -20.31 -9.20
CA LEU A 219 -15.55 -20.21 -10.16
C LEU A 219 -15.99 -20.53 -11.60
N ASN A 220 -15.20 -20.09 -12.57
CA ASN A 220 -15.43 -20.30 -14.00
C ASN A 220 -16.80 -19.78 -14.47
N LYS A 221 -17.24 -18.67 -13.89
CA LYS A 221 -18.52 -18.04 -14.19
C LYS A 221 -18.36 -16.52 -14.29
N ARG A 222 -18.64 -15.99 -15.48
CA ARG A 222 -18.62 -14.54 -15.73
C ARG A 222 -20.05 -14.00 -15.62
N VAL A 223 -20.26 -13.09 -14.69
CA VAL A 223 -21.51 -12.33 -14.56
C VAL A 223 -21.62 -11.36 -15.75
N GLY A 224 -22.81 -11.29 -16.35
CA GLY A 224 -23.07 -10.60 -17.61
C GLY A 224 -22.98 -11.49 -18.86
N LYS A 225 -22.35 -12.67 -18.75
CA LYS A 225 -22.20 -13.63 -19.84
C LYS A 225 -22.75 -15.02 -19.50
N ASP A 226 -22.19 -15.67 -18.49
CA ASP A 226 -22.60 -17.02 -18.04
C ASP A 226 -23.75 -16.95 -17.03
N ILE A 227 -23.81 -15.87 -16.27
CA ILE A 227 -24.87 -15.60 -15.27
C ILE A 227 -25.42 -14.20 -15.57
N PRO A 228 -26.73 -14.07 -15.83
CA PRO A 228 -27.35 -12.77 -15.99
C PRO A 228 -27.21 -11.91 -14.75
N MET A 229 -26.97 -10.61 -14.92
CA MET A 229 -26.86 -9.66 -13.82
C MET A 229 -28.12 -9.67 -12.93
N GLU A 230 -29.32 -9.75 -13.55
CA GLU A 230 -30.59 -9.83 -12.86
C GLU A 230 -30.74 -11.03 -11.91
N GLU A 231 -30.11 -12.17 -12.25
CA GLU A 231 -30.11 -13.35 -11.38
C GLU A 231 -29.32 -13.08 -10.11
N VAL A 232 -28.18 -12.41 -10.24
CA VAL A 232 -27.35 -12.01 -9.09
C VAL A 232 -28.08 -10.99 -8.20
N GLU A 233 -28.72 -9.99 -8.82
CA GLU A 233 -29.50 -8.97 -8.11
C GLU A 233 -30.71 -9.55 -7.36
N ASN A 234 -31.37 -10.55 -7.94
CA ASN A 234 -32.52 -11.19 -7.30
C ASN A 234 -32.17 -12.12 -6.14
N SER A 235 -30.90 -12.56 -6.05
CA SER A 235 -30.44 -13.50 -5.04
C SER A 235 -29.59 -12.86 -3.92
N HIS A 236 -29.25 -11.59 -4.05
CA HIS A 236 -28.43 -10.85 -3.08
C HIS A 236 -29.02 -9.45 -2.80
N ASP A 237 -28.74 -8.92 -1.61
CA ASP A 237 -29.26 -7.62 -1.17
C ASP A 237 -28.39 -6.44 -1.60
N ALA A 238 -27.14 -6.70 -1.97
CA ALA A 238 -26.24 -5.73 -2.58
C ALA A 238 -25.24 -6.42 -3.53
N VAL A 239 -24.72 -5.68 -4.51
CA VAL A 239 -23.75 -6.15 -5.47
C VAL A 239 -22.49 -5.27 -5.40
N LEU A 240 -21.33 -5.89 -5.23
CA LEU A 240 -20.03 -5.22 -5.26
C LEU A 240 -19.22 -5.65 -6.49
N TRP A 241 -18.93 -4.70 -7.36
CA TRP A 241 -18.16 -4.91 -8.60
C TRP A 241 -16.67 -4.71 -8.36
N THR A 242 -15.88 -5.76 -8.59
CA THR A 242 -14.42 -5.79 -8.38
C THR A 242 -13.70 -6.51 -9.52
N ILE A 243 -14.25 -6.39 -10.75
CA ILE A 243 -13.80 -7.14 -11.94
C ILE A 243 -12.42 -6.74 -12.47
N GLY A 244 -11.87 -5.59 -12.04
CA GLY A 244 -10.55 -5.10 -12.44
C GLY A 244 -10.46 -4.64 -13.90
N CYS A 245 -9.22 -4.63 -14.46
CA CYS A 245 -8.91 -4.26 -15.84
C CYS A 245 -8.01 -5.32 -16.47
N TRP A 246 -8.55 -6.06 -17.44
CA TRP A 246 -7.85 -7.20 -18.06
C TRP A 246 -7.48 -6.99 -19.52
N ASN A 247 -8.02 -5.95 -20.21
CA ASN A 247 -7.65 -5.64 -21.56
C ASN A 247 -6.40 -4.76 -21.59
N GLY A 248 -5.25 -5.33 -21.97
CA GLY A 248 -4.04 -4.56 -22.18
C GLY A 248 -4.12 -3.69 -23.44
N LYS A 249 -3.62 -2.45 -23.35
CA LYS A 249 -3.61 -1.52 -24.49
C LYS A 249 -2.53 -1.88 -25.49
N SER A 250 -2.90 -1.93 -26.78
CA SER A 250 -1.96 -2.04 -27.88
C SER A 250 -1.27 -0.70 -28.17
N LEU A 251 -0.09 -0.73 -28.78
CA LEU A 251 0.60 0.48 -29.21
C LEU A 251 -0.22 1.18 -30.31
N PRO A 252 -0.49 2.48 -30.19
CA PRO A 252 -1.27 3.22 -31.19
C PRO A 252 -0.41 3.65 -32.40
N ILE A 253 0.32 2.69 -33.00
CA ILE A 253 1.25 2.91 -34.09
C ILE A 253 1.03 1.90 -35.22
N GLU A 254 1.46 2.24 -36.41
CA GLU A 254 1.40 1.36 -37.59
C GLU A 254 2.16 0.05 -37.33
N GLY A 255 1.55 -1.07 -37.72
CA GLY A 255 2.14 -2.40 -37.64
C GLY A 255 1.99 -3.10 -36.29
N SER A 256 1.43 -2.44 -35.27
CA SER A 256 1.23 -3.02 -33.93
C SER A 256 0.19 -4.16 -33.88
N ASP A 257 -0.52 -4.38 -34.99
CA ASP A 257 -1.45 -5.50 -35.20
C ASP A 257 -0.75 -6.82 -35.59
N ALA A 258 0.58 -6.85 -35.64
CA ALA A 258 1.33 -8.07 -35.93
C ALA A 258 1.07 -9.16 -34.85
N PRO A 259 0.99 -10.45 -35.23
CA PRO A 259 0.64 -11.53 -34.30
C PRO A 259 1.65 -11.72 -33.14
N ASN A 260 2.86 -11.23 -33.28
CA ASN A 260 3.88 -11.19 -32.23
C ASN A 260 4.03 -9.80 -31.58
N CYS A 261 2.95 -8.99 -31.62
CA CYS A 261 2.77 -7.81 -30.79
C CYS A 261 1.72 -8.10 -29.74
N LEU A 262 2.11 -8.25 -28.48
CA LEU A 262 1.24 -8.67 -27.38
C LEU A 262 1.07 -7.55 -26.36
N SER A 263 -0.03 -7.58 -25.60
CA SER A 263 -0.11 -6.77 -24.39
C SER A 263 0.65 -7.41 -23.23
N GLY A 264 1.16 -6.59 -22.30
CA GLY A 264 1.86 -7.06 -21.11
C GLY A 264 0.98 -7.96 -20.24
N VAL A 265 -0.31 -7.64 -20.14
CA VAL A 265 -1.27 -8.47 -19.39
C VAL A 265 -1.41 -9.86 -20.00
N ALA A 266 -1.62 -9.95 -21.33
CA ALA A 266 -1.75 -11.24 -22.01
C ALA A 266 -0.47 -12.09 -21.89
N PHE A 267 0.70 -11.45 -22.01
CA PHE A 267 1.99 -12.13 -21.86
C PHE A 267 2.18 -12.68 -20.44
N LEU A 268 1.93 -11.86 -19.40
CA LEU A 268 2.09 -12.25 -18.01
C LEU A 268 1.04 -13.29 -17.60
N GLU A 269 -0.20 -13.15 -18.06
CA GLU A 269 -1.25 -14.13 -17.79
C GLU A 269 -0.90 -15.50 -18.37
N ALA A 270 -0.42 -15.56 -19.62
CA ALA A 270 0.03 -16.80 -20.24
C ALA A 270 1.18 -17.46 -19.45
N PHE A 271 2.13 -16.65 -18.98
CA PHE A 271 3.23 -17.13 -18.12
C PHE A 271 2.70 -17.65 -16.77
N CYS A 272 1.89 -16.86 -16.06
CA CYS A 272 1.37 -17.22 -14.73
C CYS A 272 0.47 -18.47 -14.75
N GLN A 273 -0.18 -18.74 -15.90
CA GLN A 273 -0.96 -19.96 -16.11
C GLN A 273 -0.12 -21.16 -16.57
N GLY A 274 1.20 -21.00 -16.69
CA GLY A 274 2.10 -22.05 -17.13
C GLY A 274 1.97 -22.43 -18.62
N ARG A 275 1.28 -21.60 -19.41
CA ARG A 275 1.13 -21.79 -20.86
C ARG A 275 2.34 -21.32 -21.66
N LEU A 276 3.13 -20.42 -21.07
CA LEU A 276 4.31 -19.83 -21.70
C LEU A 276 5.58 -20.39 -21.05
N LYS A 277 6.24 -21.33 -21.70
CA LYS A 277 7.43 -22.04 -21.17
C LYS A 277 8.74 -21.59 -21.82
N VAL A 278 8.68 -21.00 -22.99
CA VAL A 278 9.83 -20.58 -23.79
C VAL A 278 9.58 -19.18 -24.33
N GLY A 279 10.61 -18.35 -24.30
CA GLY A 279 10.56 -16.99 -24.82
C GLY A 279 11.12 -16.86 -26.25
N SER A 280 11.12 -15.62 -26.75
CA SER A 280 11.72 -15.22 -28.01
C SER A 280 13.15 -14.76 -27.78
N LYS A 281 13.99 -14.82 -28.83
CA LYS A 281 15.41 -14.43 -28.75
C LYS A 281 15.61 -12.93 -28.54
N LYS A 282 14.79 -12.10 -29.21
CA LYS A 282 14.84 -10.64 -29.15
C LYS A 282 13.48 -10.11 -28.72
N VAL A 283 13.39 -9.66 -27.49
CA VAL A 283 12.15 -9.14 -26.90
C VAL A 283 12.28 -7.63 -26.66
N VAL A 284 11.36 -6.86 -27.20
CA VAL A 284 11.25 -5.43 -26.94
C VAL A 284 9.96 -5.16 -26.18
N CYS A 285 10.08 -4.62 -24.97
CA CYS A 285 8.95 -4.17 -24.16
C CYS A 285 8.83 -2.65 -24.21
N VAL A 286 7.62 -2.14 -24.34
CA VAL A 286 7.33 -0.70 -24.33
C VAL A 286 6.52 -0.36 -23.10
N GLY A 287 7.09 0.43 -22.19
CA GLY A 287 6.44 0.85 -20.96
C GLY A 287 7.44 1.39 -19.93
N GLY A 288 6.95 1.93 -18.82
CA GLY A 288 7.78 2.48 -17.73
C GLY A 288 7.23 2.19 -16.33
N GLY A 289 6.22 1.31 -16.22
CA GLY A 289 5.61 0.89 -14.95
C GLY A 289 5.97 -0.53 -14.54
N ASP A 290 5.53 -0.96 -13.35
CA ASP A 290 5.84 -2.27 -12.78
C ASP A 290 5.49 -3.45 -13.72
N THR A 291 4.38 -3.35 -14.47
CA THR A 291 4.01 -4.37 -15.47
C THR A 291 5.11 -4.56 -16.52
N SER A 292 5.76 -3.48 -16.96
CA SER A 292 6.84 -3.57 -17.96
C SER A 292 8.07 -4.24 -17.38
N ILE A 293 8.39 -4.01 -16.12
CA ILE A 293 9.49 -4.68 -15.41
C ILE A 293 9.18 -6.17 -15.27
N ASP A 294 7.96 -6.54 -14.87
CA ASP A 294 7.56 -7.94 -14.81
C ASP A 294 7.69 -8.65 -16.16
N VAL A 295 7.27 -8.01 -17.24
CA VAL A 295 7.41 -8.55 -18.60
C VAL A 295 8.87 -8.83 -18.95
N VAL A 296 9.77 -7.86 -18.76
CA VAL A 296 11.17 -8.03 -19.15
C VAL A 296 11.91 -9.03 -18.26
N SER A 297 11.61 -9.06 -16.96
CA SER A 297 12.15 -10.03 -16.02
C SER A 297 11.67 -11.47 -16.33
N VAL A 298 10.41 -11.65 -16.71
CA VAL A 298 9.88 -12.94 -17.19
C VAL A 298 10.56 -13.34 -18.50
N ALA A 299 10.69 -12.42 -19.47
CA ALA A 299 11.31 -12.72 -20.75
C ALA A 299 12.79 -13.17 -20.59
N ARG A 300 13.53 -12.58 -19.65
CA ARG A 300 14.89 -13.01 -19.30
C ARG A 300 14.89 -14.44 -18.72
N ARG A 301 13.96 -14.76 -17.82
CA ARG A 301 13.85 -16.07 -17.18
C ARG A 301 13.42 -17.17 -18.14
N LEU A 302 12.57 -16.86 -19.09
CA LEU A 302 12.13 -17.81 -20.09
C LEU A 302 13.26 -18.22 -21.04
N GLY A 303 14.20 -17.32 -21.32
CA GLY A 303 15.22 -17.54 -22.33
C GLY A 303 14.63 -17.87 -23.70
N HIS A 304 15.40 -18.52 -24.56
CA HIS A 304 14.93 -18.99 -25.87
C HIS A 304 15.60 -20.31 -26.25
N ILE A 305 14.97 -21.05 -27.15
CA ILE A 305 15.52 -22.27 -27.75
C ILE A 305 15.69 -22.01 -29.24
N SER A 306 16.89 -22.28 -29.77
CA SER A 306 17.18 -22.22 -31.20
C SER A 306 16.34 -23.28 -31.92
N ASN A 307 15.72 -22.93 -33.06
CA ASN A 307 14.87 -23.81 -33.88
C ASN A 307 13.48 -24.15 -33.28
N LEU A 308 12.89 -23.21 -32.53
CA LEU A 308 11.53 -23.36 -32.07
C LEU A 308 10.55 -23.46 -33.26
N ASN A 309 9.62 -24.40 -33.19
CA ASN A 309 8.55 -24.48 -34.17
C ASN A 309 7.65 -23.22 -34.05
N PRO A 310 7.25 -22.56 -35.15
CA PRO A 310 6.36 -21.38 -35.09
C PRO A 310 5.07 -21.60 -34.30
N GLN A 311 4.57 -22.83 -34.20
CA GLN A 311 3.38 -23.18 -33.40
C GLN A 311 3.65 -23.17 -31.89
N GLU A 312 4.90 -23.23 -31.49
CA GLU A 312 5.36 -23.20 -30.10
C GLU A 312 5.85 -21.80 -29.68
N SER A 313 5.65 -20.81 -30.52
CA SER A 313 6.02 -19.42 -30.23
C SER A 313 5.13 -18.83 -29.14
N PRO A 314 5.64 -17.86 -28.33
CA PRO A 314 4.87 -17.24 -27.26
C PRO A 314 3.53 -16.66 -27.70
N GLU A 315 3.49 -16.01 -28.85
CA GLU A 315 2.25 -15.45 -29.39
C GLU A 315 1.24 -16.52 -29.81
N ALA A 316 1.67 -17.67 -30.30
CA ALA A 316 0.78 -18.78 -30.62
C ALA A 316 0.11 -19.33 -29.36
N VAL A 317 0.87 -19.46 -28.27
CA VAL A 317 0.35 -19.89 -26.96
C VAL A 317 -0.68 -18.89 -26.43
N VAL A 318 -0.38 -17.59 -26.48
CA VAL A 318 -1.31 -16.54 -26.01
C VAL A 318 -2.60 -16.51 -26.82
N HIS A 319 -2.55 -16.82 -28.13
CA HIS A 319 -3.73 -16.94 -28.97
C HIS A 319 -4.48 -18.27 -28.84
N GLY A 320 -4.11 -19.12 -27.90
CA GLY A 320 -4.84 -20.35 -27.58
C GLY A 320 -4.35 -21.62 -28.27
N TYR A 321 -3.23 -21.56 -28.96
CA TYR A 321 -2.57 -22.78 -29.45
C TYR A 321 -1.89 -23.51 -28.31
N VAL A 322 -2.05 -24.81 -28.25
CA VAL A 322 -1.38 -25.63 -27.22
C VAL A 322 0.08 -25.81 -27.61
N ALA A 323 0.99 -25.28 -26.81
CA ALA A 323 2.41 -25.57 -26.95
C ALA A 323 2.65 -27.05 -26.66
N GLN A 324 3.33 -27.75 -27.56
CA GLN A 324 3.79 -29.10 -27.29
C GLN A 324 4.88 -29.05 -26.22
N ASP A 325 5.02 -30.11 -25.42
CA ASP A 325 6.07 -30.18 -24.42
C ASP A 325 7.43 -30.01 -25.07
N VAL A 326 8.05 -28.86 -24.78
CA VAL A 326 9.46 -28.65 -25.13
C VAL A 326 10.24 -29.62 -24.24
N SER A 327 11.04 -30.47 -24.87
CA SER A 327 11.85 -31.46 -24.16
C SER A 327 12.63 -30.78 -23.01
N GLU A 328 12.49 -31.29 -21.79
CA GLU A 328 13.24 -30.82 -20.62
C GLU A 328 14.78 -30.84 -20.81
N SER A 329 15.23 -31.57 -21.83
CA SER A 329 16.65 -31.67 -22.20
C SER A 329 17.13 -30.55 -23.16
N ALA A 330 16.25 -29.67 -23.65
CA ALA A 330 16.65 -28.59 -24.52
C ALA A 330 17.39 -27.50 -23.73
N ILE A 331 18.60 -27.12 -24.19
CA ILE A 331 19.37 -26.05 -23.56
C ILE A 331 18.76 -24.71 -23.95
N LYS A 332 18.35 -23.93 -22.95
CA LYS A 332 17.89 -22.57 -23.11
C LYS A 332 19.09 -21.61 -23.15
N GLU A 333 18.99 -20.62 -24.01
CA GLU A 333 19.96 -19.52 -24.13
C GLU A 333 19.32 -18.24 -23.63
N GLY A 334 20.12 -17.27 -23.17
CA GLY A 334 19.63 -15.98 -22.71
C GLY A 334 19.00 -15.17 -23.83
N ALA A 335 17.81 -14.62 -23.57
CA ALA A 335 17.14 -13.70 -24.49
C ALA A 335 17.72 -12.29 -24.41
N ASN A 336 17.82 -11.61 -25.55
CA ASN A 336 18.11 -10.17 -25.60
C ASN A 336 16.82 -9.40 -25.32
N VAL A 337 16.72 -8.81 -24.15
CA VAL A 337 15.51 -8.11 -23.70
C VAL A 337 15.79 -6.62 -23.58
N THR A 338 15.01 -5.80 -24.27
CA THR A 338 15.08 -4.34 -24.25
C THR A 338 13.79 -3.76 -23.73
N LEU A 339 13.87 -2.87 -22.73
CA LEU A 339 12.76 -2.05 -22.25
C LEU A 339 12.92 -0.64 -22.83
N THR A 340 11.87 -0.10 -23.43
CA THR A 340 11.83 1.30 -23.87
C THR A 340 10.83 2.08 -23.04
N SER A 341 11.20 3.30 -22.60
CA SER A 341 10.36 4.17 -21.80
C SER A 341 10.33 5.59 -22.35
N LEU A 342 9.15 6.22 -22.30
CA LEU A 342 8.99 7.64 -22.62
C LEU A 342 9.70 8.55 -21.60
N PHE A 343 9.85 8.09 -20.39
CA PHE A 343 10.39 8.85 -19.26
C PHE A 343 11.86 8.54 -19.05
N GLN A 344 12.58 9.47 -18.43
CA GLN A 344 13.92 9.22 -17.93
C GLN A 344 13.84 8.22 -16.77
N LYS A 345 14.97 7.62 -16.42
CA LYS A 345 15.03 6.55 -15.40
C LYS A 345 14.41 6.99 -14.07
N GLU A 346 14.70 8.21 -13.65
CA GLU A 346 14.23 8.81 -12.39
C GLU A 346 12.74 9.17 -12.40
N GLU A 347 12.14 9.23 -13.58
CA GLU A 347 10.72 9.58 -13.79
C GLU A 347 9.86 8.35 -14.10
N MET A 348 10.44 7.17 -14.21
CA MET A 348 9.71 5.94 -14.42
C MET A 348 8.76 5.70 -13.24
N THR A 349 7.56 5.20 -13.50
CA THR A 349 6.57 4.90 -12.45
C THR A 349 6.82 3.57 -11.75
N ALA A 350 7.68 2.70 -12.32
CA ALA A 350 8.15 1.50 -11.68
C ALA A 350 9.04 1.80 -10.46
N ALA A 351 9.02 0.94 -9.45
CA ALA A 351 9.87 1.09 -8.29
C ALA A 351 11.36 1.07 -8.70
N GLU A 352 12.15 2.03 -8.22
CA GLU A 352 13.56 2.17 -8.58
C GLU A 352 14.37 0.88 -8.39
N GLN A 353 14.11 0.15 -7.30
CA GLN A 353 14.75 -1.11 -7.03
C GLN A 353 14.44 -2.16 -8.11
N GLU A 354 13.18 -2.30 -8.51
CA GLU A 354 12.76 -3.23 -9.56
C GLU A 354 13.41 -2.92 -10.90
N VAL A 355 13.59 -1.62 -11.21
CA VAL A 355 14.30 -1.17 -12.40
C VAL A 355 15.79 -1.56 -12.33
N ASN A 356 16.43 -1.38 -11.17
CA ASN A 356 17.81 -1.77 -10.95
C ASN A 356 18.00 -3.29 -11.02
N ASP A 357 17.08 -4.06 -10.46
CA ASP A 357 17.09 -5.52 -10.52
C ASP A 357 16.99 -6.01 -11.98
N ALA A 358 16.09 -5.44 -12.78
CA ALA A 358 15.98 -5.79 -14.20
C ALA A 358 17.28 -5.53 -14.97
N VAL A 359 17.96 -4.41 -14.70
CA VAL A 359 19.30 -4.14 -15.29
C VAL A 359 20.31 -5.18 -14.83
N HIS A 360 20.29 -5.55 -13.56
CA HIS A 360 21.17 -6.57 -13.00
C HIS A 360 20.94 -7.96 -13.63
N GLU A 361 19.69 -8.28 -13.93
CA GLU A 361 19.29 -9.48 -14.67
C GLU A 361 19.67 -9.45 -16.16
N GLY A 362 20.23 -8.35 -16.65
CA GLY A 362 20.74 -8.20 -18.02
C GLY A 362 19.73 -7.60 -19.01
N VAL A 363 18.72 -6.86 -18.53
CA VAL A 363 17.82 -6.08 -19.38
C VAL A 363 18.48 -4.78 -19.81
N THR A 364 18.40 -4.45 -21.10
CA THR A 364 18.81 -3.15 -21.64
C THR A 364 17.62 -2.18 -21.51
N ILE A 365 17.83 -1.01 -20.91
CA ILE A 365 16.78 0.02 -20.79
C ILE A 365 17.15 1.23 -21.63
N ILE A 366 16.23 1.67 -22.49
CA ILE A 366 16.34 2.88 -23.33
C ILE A 366 15.27 3.86 -22.87
N ASN A 367 15.68 4.94 -22.25
CA ASN A 367 14.82 5.98 -21.72
C ASN A 367 14.66 7.16 -22.69
N GLY A 368 13.58 7.94 -22.52
CA GLY A 368 13.32 9.16 -23.31
C GLY A 368 13.00 8.89 -24.78
N VAL A 369 12.40 7.75 -25.10
CA VAL A 369 12.09 7.34 -26.46
C VAL A 369 10.62 7.02 -26.66
N LEU A 370 10.13 7.34 -27.86
CA LEU A 370 8.76 7.11 -28.32
C LEU A 370 8.77 6.05 -29.41
N PRO A 371 7.89 5.02 -29.34
CA PRO A 371 7.70 4.09 -30.46
C PRO A 371 6.99 4.78 -31.63
N ILE A 372 7.50 4.57 -32.85
CA ILE A 372 7.04 5.23 -34.07
C ILE A 372 6.23 4.28 -34.95
N LYS A 373 6.78 3.10 -35.23
CA LYS A 373 6.13 2.07 -36.04
C LYS A 373 6.73 0.69 -35.77
N VAL A 374 6.00 -0.36 -36.10
CA VAL A 374 6.47 -1.74 -36.16
C VAL A 374 6.75 -2.11 -37.62
N GLU A 375 7.94 -2.60 -37.91
CA GLU A 375 8.28 -3.19 -39.19
C GLU A 375 7.85 -4.64 -39.24
N LYS A 376 7.19 -5.04 -40.31
CA LYS A 376 6.72 -6.42 -40.56
C LYS A 376 7.50 -7.05 -41.72
N ASP A 377 7.68 -8.36 -41.66
CA ASP A 377 8.14 -9.17 -42.79
C ASP A 377 6.99 -9.49 -43.79
N GLU A 378 7.31 -10.26 -44.83
CA GLU A 378 6.34 -10.68 -45.86
C GLU A 378 5.22 -11.56 -45.27
N SER A 379 5.41 -12.19 -44.13
CA SER A 379 4.40 -13.00 -43.42
C SER A 379 3.47 -12.16 -42.54
N GLY A 380 3.76 -10.87 -42.36
CA GLY A 380 3.03 -9.95 -41.50
C GLY A 380 3.50 -9.99 -40.04
N ARG A 381 4.57 -10.67 -39.71
CA ARG A 381 5.17 -10.70 -38.36
C ARG A 381 6.06 -9.48 -38.13
N ALA A 382 6.04 -8.95 -36.92
CA ALA A 382 6.97 -7.91 -36.51
C ALA A 382 8.42 -8.43 -36.50
N VAL A 383 9.33 -7.66 -37.07
CA VAL A 383 10.77 -7.93 -37.13
C VAL A 383 11.59 -6.83 -36.48
N ALA A 384 11.01 -5.67 -36.26
CA ALA A 384 11.64 -4.56 -35.55
C ALA A 384 10.62 -3.55 -35.03
N LEU A 385 11.00 -2.84 -33.98
CA LEU A 385 10.35 -1.62 -33.50
C LEU A 385 11.22 -0.42 -33.88
N ILE A 386 10.65 0.57 -34.54
CA ILE A 386 11.29 1.87 -34.75
C ILE A 386 10.91 2.77 -33.61
N ILE A 387 11.92 3.32 -32.93
CA ILE A 387 11.82 4.30 -31.86
C ILE A 387 12.48 5.60 -32.25
N ALA A 388 12.13 6.72 -31.65
CA ALA A 388 12.83 7.98 -31.78
C ALA A 388 12.97 8.63 -30.39
N GLU A 389 13.99 9.48 -30.21
CA GLU A 389 14.05 10.33 -29.03
C GLU A 389 12.79 11.20 -28.93
N CYS A 390 12.33 11.48 -27.74
CA CYS A 390 11.13 12.28 -27.54
C CYS A 390 11.35 13.44 -26.58
N LYS A 391 10.54 14.48 -26.79
CA LYS A 391 10.37 15.61 -25.87
C LYS A 391 8.91 15.77 -25.52
N PHE A 392 8.62 16.39 -24.40
CA PHE A 392 7.26 16.69 -24.02
C PHE A 392 6.91 18.14 -24.36
N GLU A 393 5.83 18.34 -25.12
CA GLU A 393 5.21 19.63 -25.37
C GLU A 393 3.74 19.54 -24.93
N ASP A 394 3.30 20.44 -24.09
CA ASP A 394 1.94 20.44 -23.53
C ASP A 394 1.50 19.07 -22.95
N ASN A 395 2.42 18.42 -22.22
CA ASN A 395 2.24 17.07 -21.66
C ASN A 395 2.02 15.94 -22.70
N LYS A 396 2.33 16.18 -23.97
CA LYS A 396 2.29 15.16 -25.01
C LYS A 396 3.70 14.81 -25.48
N PRO A 397 4.05 13.52 -25.58
CA PRO A 397 5.35 13.14 -26.14
C PRO A 397 5.34 13.38 -27.65
N ILE A 398 6.40 14.01 -28.16
CA ILE A 398 6.63 14.29 -29.56
C ILE A 398 8.00 13.75 -29.95
N ALA A 399 8.05 12.98 -31.03
CA ALA A 399 9.30 12.44 -31.57
C ALA A 399 10.20 13.56 -32.11
N ILE A 400 11.51 13.41 -31.91
CA ILE A 400 12.52 14.29 -32.48
C ILE A 400 12.96 13.68 -33.83
N GLU A 401 12.67 14.40 -34.92
CA GLU A 401 13.01 13.96 -36.28
C GLU A 401 14.53 13.74 -36.45
N GLY A 402 14.91 12.68 -37.14
CA GLY A 402 16.32 12.34 -37.41
C GLY A 402 17.01 11.58 -36.28
N THR A 403 16.28 11.19 -35.24
CA THR A 403 16.81 10.37 -34.12
C THR A 403 16.29 8.93 -34.17
N GLU A 404 15.68 8.52 -35.28
CA GLU A 404 15.07 7.21 -35.42
C GLU A 404 16.11 6.09 -35.28
N GLN A 405 15.76 5.12 -34.44
CA GLN A 405 16.56 3.92 -34.20
C GLN A 405 15.73 2.66 -34.47
N ARG A 406 16.36 1.66 -35.05
CA ARG A 406 15.73 0.37 -35.33
C ARG A 406 16.15 -0.66 -34.30
N LEU A 407 15.19 -1.16 -33.53
CA LEU A 407 15.38 -2.25 -32.58
C LEU A 407 14.84 -3.54 -33.19
N GLU A 408 15.70 -4.52 -33.44
CA GLU A 408 15.27 -5.84 -33.89
C GLU A 408 14.46 -6.54 -32.80
N ALA A 409 13.34 -7.15 -33.20
CA ALA A 409 12.43 -7.81 -32.28
C ALA A 409 11.75 -9.03 -32.91
N ASP A 410 11.78 -10.15 -32.21
CA ASP A 410 10.99 -11.35 -32.53
C ASP A 410 9.65 -11.31 -31.78
N LEU A 411 9.58 -10.53 -30.70
CA LEU A 411 8.38 -10.30 -29.89
C LEU A 411 8.39 -8.85 -29.39
N ILE A 412 7.27 -8.17 -29.56
CA ILE A 412 7.06 -6.82 -29.02
C ILE A 412 5.93 -6.90 -27.98
N VAL A 413 6.20 -6.39 -26.77
CA VAL A 413 5.21 -6.40 -25.68
C VAL A 413 4.85 -4.97 -25.29
N SER A 414 3.56 -4.64 -25.37
CA SER A 414 3.02 -3.35 -25.00
C SER A 414 2.56 -3.34 -23.54
N ALA A 415 3.25 -2.61 -22.68
CA ALA A 415 2.93 -2.43 -21.26
C ALA A 415 2.56 -0.97 -20.93
N ILE A 416 1.69 -0.35 -21.76
CA ILE A 416 1.31 1.07 -21.70
C ILE A 416 -0.05 1.30 -21.00
N GLY A 417 -0.47 0.37 -20.18
CA GLY A 417 -1.70 0.45 -19.39
C GLY A 417 -2.76 -0.55 -19.81
N GLN A 418 -3.88 -0.50 -19.10
CA GLN A 418 -4.97 -1.47 -19.16
C GLN A 418 -6.31 -0.74 -19.30
N SER A 419 -7.33 -1.47 -19.70
CA SER A 419 -8.72 -1.03 -19.77
C SER A 419 -9.66 -2.13 -19.28
N PRO A 420 -10.88 -1.78 -18.83
CA PRO A 420 -11.86 -2.76 -18.41
C PRO A 420 -12.33 -3.64 -19.57
N ASP A 421 -12.77 -4.85 -19.22
CA ASP A 421 -13.59 -5.70 -20.07
C ASP A 421 -14.99 -5.78 -19.45
N ILE A 422 -15.95 -5.10 -20.05
CA ILE A 422 -17.32 -4.98 -19.57
C ILE A 422 -18.33 -5.64 -20.51
N GLU A 423 -17.92 -6.62 -21.33
CA GLU A 423 -18.83 -7.37 -22.19
C GLU A 423 -19.99 -7.94 -21.37
N GLY A 424 -21.22 -7.56 -21.74
CA GLY A 424 -22.45 -7.93 -21.02
C GLY A 424 -22.80 -7.04 -19.82
N LEU A 425 -21.98 -6.02 -19.53
CA LEU A 425 -22.16 -5.07 -18.43
C LEU A 425 -22.10 -3.60 -18.92
N GLU A 426 -22.33 -3.37 -20.20
CA GLU A 426 -22.16 -2.06 -20.85
C GLU A 426 -23.04 -0.98 -20.20
N SER A 427 -24.19 -1.39 -19.63
CA SER A 427 -25.12 -0.48 -18.94
C SER A 427 -24.56 0.13 -17.66
N LEU A 428 -23.50 -0.45 -17.10
CA LEU A 428 -22.82 0.05 -15.89
C LEU A 428 -21.61 0.92 -16.22
N GLY A 429 -21.07 0.82 -17.44
CA GLY A 429 -19.87 1.53 -17.84
C GLY A 429 -20.14 2.94 -18.34
N ASN A 430 -19.13 3.81 -18.16
CA ASN A 430 -19.05 5.09 -18.85
C ASN A 430 -18.48 4.89 -20.29
N ASP A 431 -18.31 5.97 -21.05
CA ASP A 431 -17.79 5.95 -22.43
C ASP A 431 -16.41 5.27 -22.58
N LYS A 432 -15.67 5.09 -21.49
CA LYS A 432 -14.36 4.42 -21.45
C LYS A 432 -14.41 3.01 -20.85
N GLY A 433 -15.60 2.54 -20.50
CA GLY A 433 -15.83 1.24 -19.87
C GLY A 433 -15.57 1.20 -18.36
N PHE A 434 -15.18 2.29 -17.72
CA PHE A 434 -15.02 2.35 -16.26
C PHE A 434 -16.37 2.56 -15.57
N PHE A 435 -16.48 2.10 -14.33
CA PHE A 435 -17.68 2.30 -13.52
C PHE A 435 -17.52 3.56 -12.67
N ASP A 436 -18.46 4.49 -12.81
CA ASP A 436 -18.46 5.74 -12.06
C ASP A 436 -19.03 5.55 -10.66
N VAL A 437 -18.32 6.09 -9.66
CA VAL A 437 -18.70 6.02 -8.26
C VAL A 437 -18.80 7.41 -7.62
N ASP A 438 -19.53 7.46 -6.51
CA ASP A 438 -19.49 8.60 -5.60
C ASP A 438 -18.36 8.47 -4.55
N ASP A 439 -18.28 9.40 -3.61
CA ASP A 439 -17.27 9.42 -2.55
C ASP A 439 -17.37 8.22 -1.58
N PHE A 440 -18.42 7.43 -1.67
CA PHE A 440 -18.71 6.25 -0.84
C PHE A 440 -18.58 4.94 -1.60
N TYR A 441 -18.04 4.96 -2.83
CA TYR A 441 -17.91 3.80 -3.70
C TYR A 441 -19.26 3.18 -4.12
N ARG A 442 -20.37 3.95 -4.04
CA ARG A 442 -21.65 3.54 -4.63
C ARG A 442 -21.62 3.84 -6.12
N HIS A 443 -22.18 2.94 -6.92
CA HIS A 443 -22.38 3.18 -8.35
C HIS A 443 -23.32 4.36 -8.56
N LYS A 444 -22.93 5.32 -9.43
CA LYS A 444 -23.69 6.58 -9.56
C LYS A 444 -25.11 6.44 -10.06
N THR A 445 -25.40 5.42 -10.84
CA THR A 445 -26.68 5.28 -11.54
C THR A 445 -27.52 4.10 -11.05
N LYS A 446 -26.99 3.22 -10.22
CA LYS A 446 -27.66 1.99 -9.82
C LYS A 446 -27.61 1.80 -8.31
N GLU A 447 -28.76 1.86 -7.65
CA GLU A 447 -28.90 1.69 -6.22
C GLU A 447 -28.60 0.25 -5.80
N GLY A 448 -28.01 0.07 -4.61
CA GLY A 448 -27.59 -1.24 -4.11
C GLY A 448 -26.32 -1.80 -4.77
N HIS A 449 -25.74 -1.05 -5.72
CA HIS A 449 -24.49 -1.41 -6.37
C HIS A 449 -23.31 -0.58 -5.87
N PHE A 450 -22.21 -1.27 -5.60
CA PHE A 450 -20.96 -0.71 -5.12
C PHE A 450 -19.82 -1.13 -6.04
N VAL A 451 -18.72 -0.40 -6.02
CA VAL A 451 -17.60 -0.65 -6.93
C VAL A 451 -16.28 -0.47 -6.20
N ALA A 452 -15.30 -1.33 -6.44
CA ALA A 452 -13.96 -1.19 -5.88
C ALA A 452 -12.89 -1.78 -6.83
N GLY A 453 -11.66 -1.31 -6.71
CA GLY A 453 -10.52 -1.75 -7.50
C GLY A 453 -10.42 -1.08 -8.87
N ASP A 454 -9.64 -1.68 -9.76
CA ASP A 454 -9.21 -1.09 -11.01
C ASP A 454 -10.32 -0.79 -12.01
N ILE A 455 -11.51 -1.39 -11.82
CA ILE A 455 -12.70 -1.06 -12.63
C ILE A 455 -13.13 0.41 -12.44
N ILE A 456 -12.77 1.08 -11.35
CA ILE A 456 -12.93 2.52 -11.18
C ILE A 456 -11.80 3.26 -11.91
N ARG A 457 -10.58 2.84 -11.65
CA ARG A 457 -9.35 3.34 -12.24
C ARG A 457 -8.18 2.44 -11.84
N PRO A 458 -7.35 1.96 -12.78
CA PRO A 458 -6.15 1.19 -12.44
C PRO A 458 -5.22 1.93 -11.48
N HIS A 459 -4.85 1.26 -10.40
CA HIS A 459 -3.96 1.79 -9.36
C HIS A 459 -3.22 0.65 -8.65
N LEU A 460 -2.68 0.88 -7.44
CA LEU A 460 -1.96 -0.12 -6.67
C LEU A 460 -2.88 -1.22 -6.11
N LEU A 461 -2.33 -2.41 -5.87
CA LEU A 461 -3.04 -3.49 -5.18
C LEU A 461 -3.57 -3.05 -3.80
N THR A 462 -2.75 -2.31 -3.04
CA THR A 462 -3.14 -1.74 -1.74
C THR A 462 -4.28 -0.73 -1.85
N THR A 463 -4.39 0.00 -2.96
CA THR A 463 -5.56 0.85 -3.24
C THR A 463 -6.82 0.01 -3.44
N ALA A 464 -6.73 -1.08 -4.20
CA ALA A 464 -7.84 -1.99 -4.41
C ALA A 464 -8.31 -2.64 -3.09
N ILE A 465 -7.36 -3.05 -2.22
CA ILE A 465 -7.64 -3.58 -0.87
C ILE A 465 -8.39 -2.54 -0.02
N GLY A 466 -7.88 -1.30 0.03
CA GLY A 466 -8.52 -0.21 0.79
C GLY A 466 -9.91 0.14 0.27
N GLN A 467 -10.09 0.20 -1.05
CA GLN A 467 -11.39 0.45 -1.67
C GLN A 467 -12.40 -0.67 -1.34
N GLY A 468 -11.98 -1.94 -1.36
CA GLY A 468 -12.81 -3.07 -0.94
C GLY A 468 -13.28 -2.94 0.51
N SER A 469 -12.39 -2.52 1.41
CA SER A 469 -12.71 -2.26 2.81
C SER A 469 -13.72 -1.11 2.97
N ILE A 470 -13.51 0.02 2.29
CA ILE A 470 -14.42 1.18 2.36
C ILE A 470 -15.80 0.85 1.75
N ALA A 471 -15.83 0.16 0.60
CA ALA A 471 -17.05 -0.28 -0.03
C ALA A 471 -17.87 -1.20 0.90
N SER A 472 -17.20 -2.10 1.63
CA SER A 472 -17.85 -2.97 2.63
C SER A 472 -18.52 -2.18 3.76
N GLN A 473 -17.88 -1.12 4.24
CA GLN A 473 -18.47 -0.24 5.25
C GLN A 473 -19.64 0.58 4.68
N SER A 474 -19.56 0.96 3.40
CA SER A 474 -20.67 1.62 2.71
C SER A 474 -21.86 0.69 2.51
N ILE A 475 -21.62 -0.58 2.17
CA ILE A 475 -22.65 -1.63 2.10
C ILE A 475 -23.32 -1.79 3.47
N LYS A 476 -22.54 -1.85 4.55
CA LYS A 476 -23.10 -1.90 5.91
C LYS A 476 -24.00 -0.68 6.20
N SER A 477 -23.53 0.53 5.86
CA SER A 477 -24.33 1.76 6.06
C SER A 477 -25.63 1.74 5.24
N PHE A 478 -25.59 1.18 4.03
CA PHE A 478 -26.74 0.99 3.18
C PHE A 478 -27.77 0.04 3.83
N PHE A 479 -27.33 -1.11 4.34
CA PHE A 479 -28.21 -2.06 5.04
C PHE A 479 -28.78 -1.50 6.36
N ASP A 480 -27.98 -0.73 7.09
CA ASP A 480 -28.40 -0.07 8.33
C ASP A 480 -29.34 1.14 8.07
N ASN A 481 -29.59 1.53 6.82
CA ASN A 481 -30.27 2.77 6.43
C ASN A 481 -29.72 4.02 7.13
N LYS A 482 -28.38 4.09 7.28
CA LYS A 482 -27.67 5.21 7.86
C LYS A 482 -27.12 6.15 6.79
N ASP A 483 -26.99 7.43 7.15
CA ASP A 483 -26.31 8.40 6.28
C ASP A 483 -24.85 8.02 6.07
N PHE A 484 -24.41 8.12 4.83
CA PHE A 484 -23.01 7.91 4.47
C PHE A 484 -22.20 9.12 4.94
N LYS A 485 -21.22 8.89 5.79
CA LYS A 485 -20.30 9.94 6.23
C LYS A 485 -19.09 9.99 5.30
N ARG A 486 -18.76 11.20 4.83
CA ARG A 486 -17.54 11.40 4.08
C ARG A 486 -16.34 10.99 4.94
N ARG A 487 -15.43 10.23 4.34
CA ARG A 487 -14.20 9.78 4.99
C ARG A 487 -13.01 10.48 4.37
N PRO A 488 -12.29 11.33 5.10
CA PRO A 488 -10.98 11.79 4.70
C PRO A 488 -10.04 10.59 4.50
N LYS A 489 -9.09 10.69 3.61
CA LYS A 489 -8.10 9.61 3.37
C LYS A 489 -7.39 9.17 4.65
N VAL A 490 -7.11 10.12 5.55
CA VAL A 490 -6.44 9.85 6.84
C VAL A 490 -7.36 9.15 7.87
N ASP A 491 -8.67 9.21 7.67
CA ASP A 491 -9.69 8.64 8.57
C ASP A 491 -10.07 7.20 8.21
N VAL A 492 -9.59 6.68 7.12
CA VAL A 492 -10.05 5.39 6.59
C VAL A 492 -9.75 4.23 7.52
N HIS A 493 -8.58 4.22 8.12
CA HIS A 493 -8.14 3.17 9.03
C HIS A 493 -7.17 3.72 10.10
N HIS A 494 -7.46 4.88 10.65
CA HIS A 494 -6.60 5.41 11.70
C HIS A 494 -6.84 4.69 13.03
N PHE A 495 -5.82 4.70 13.87
CA PHE A 495 -5.95 4.25 15.23
C PHE A 495 -6.77 5.27 16.04
N ASN A 496 -7.88 4.83 16.63
CA ASN A 496 -8.68 5.63 17.54
C ASN A 496 -8.41 5.20 18.98
N LEU A 497 -7.79 6.08 19.76
CA LEU A 497 -7.44 5.79 21.14
C LEU A 497 -8.69 5.59 22.01
N LEU A 498 -9.75 6.36 21.80
CA LEU A 498 -10.99 6.21 22.59
C LEU A 498 -11.66 4.87 22.33
N ASP A 499 -11.70 4.41 21.08
CA ASP A 499 -12.23 3.08 20.77
C ASP A 499 -11.37 1.99 21.43
N LYS A 500 -10.04 2.17 21.43
CA LYS A 500 -9.15 1.23 22.11
C LYS A 500 -9.32 1.24 23.64
N LEU A 501 -9.56 2.40 24.21
CA LEU A 501 -9.89 2.52 25.64
C LEU A 501 -11.21 1.81 25.99
N ARG A 502 -12.22 1.91 25.10
CA ARG A 502 -13.48 1.15 25.23
C ARG A 502 -13.27 -0.35 25.19
N GLU A 503 -12.47 -0.83 24.22
CA GLU A 503 -12.16 -2.26 24.11
C GLU A 503 -11.48 -2.83 25.36
N THR A 504 -10.80 -2.01 26.13
CA THR A 504 -10.05 -2.41 27.33
C THR A 504 -10.72 -2.01 28.63
N ASP A 505 -11.98 -1.54 28.59
CA ASP A 505 -12.73 -1.02 29.74
C ASP A 505 -12.01 0.11 30.50
N LEU A 506 -11.20 0.87 29.80
CA LEU A 506 -10.43 2.01 30.31
C LEU A 506 -10.93 3.34 29.75
N GLU A 507 -12.08 3.36 29.09
CA GLU A 507 -12.69 4.58 28.59
C GLU A 507 -12.95 5.53 29.78
N PRO A 508 -12.55 6.81 29.69
CA PRO A 508 -12.91 7.81 30.68
C PRO A 508 -14.44 7.95 30.76
N GLU A 509 -14.97 8.11 31.96
CA GLU A 509 -16.37 8.44 32.14
C GLU A 509 -16.73 9.68 31.31
N THR A 510 -17.89 9.66 30.69
CA THR A 510 -18.35 10.78 29.90
C THR A 510 -18.50 11.99 30.79
N TYR A 511 -17.65 12.98 30.54
CA TYR A 511 -17.70 14.22 31.28
C TYR A 511 -19.01 14.93 30.98
N THR A 512 -19.79 15.20 32.03
CA THR A 512 -20.98 16.01 31.94
C THR A 512 -20.62 17.39 32.48
N ALA A 513 -20.44 18.36 31.58
CA ALA A 513 -20.18 19.73 32.00
C ALA A 513 -21.25 20.22 32.99
N PRO A 514 -20.88 20.92 34.07
CA PRO A 514 -21.85 21.57 34.94
C PRO A 514 -22.74 22.51 34.12
N ILE A 515 -24.03 22.47 34.35
CA ILE A 515 -25.03 23.29 33.63
C ILE A 515 -24.71 24.78 33.69
N GLU A 516 -23.97 25.22 34.70
CA GLU A 516 -23.58 26.62 34.89
C GLU A 516 -22.43 27.08 34.00
N ASN A 517 -21.67 26.16 33.40
CA ASN A 517 -20.53 26.52 32.57
C ASN A 517 -20.15 25.37 31.61
N PRO A 518 -20.97 25.09 30.60
CA PRO A 518 -20.78 23.93 29.71
C PRO A 518 -19.49 23.96 28.90
N ASP A 519 -18.83 25.15 28.75
CA ASP A 519 -17.63 25.31 27.95
C ASP A 519 -16.32 25.20 28.77
N LYS A 520 -16.40 24.98 30.08
CA LYS A 520 -15.24 25.18 30.96
C LYS A 520 -14.41 23.97 31.33
N GLN A 521 -14.78 22.78 30.97
CA GLN A 521 -13.97 21.62 31.38
C GLN A 521 -13.73 20.64 30.24
N ARG A 522 -12.47 20.48 29.90
CA ARG A 522 -11.97 19.43 29.05
C ARG A 522 -11.24 18.42 29.94
N GLY A 523 -11.68 17.17 29.87
CA GLY A 523 -11.07 16.10 30.64
C GLY A 523 -12.06 15.41 31.58
N THR A 524 -11.61 14.34 32.19
CA THR A 524 -12.36 13.57 33.17
C THR A 524 -11.62 13.59 34.49
N ASP A 525 -12.31 13.75 35.60
CA ASP A 525 -11.74 13.82 36.95
C ASP A 525 -11.86 12.49 37.71
N THR A 526 -12.36 11.44 37.08
CA THR A 526 -12.64 10.19 37.75
C THR A 526 -11.73 9.07 37.30
N SER A 527 -11.16 8.37 38.23
CA SER A 527 -10.37 7.15 38.12
C SER A 527 -8.96 7.27 37.52
N GLY A 528 -8.14 6.24 37.66
CA GLY A 528 -6.75 6.19 37.21
C GLY A 528 -6.52 6.27 35.69
N ALA A 529 -7.58 6.30 34.88
CA ALA A 529 -7.53 6.43 33.42
C ALA A 529 -7.92 7.83 32.92
N VAL A 530 -7.91 8.81 33.78
CA VAL A 530 -8.27 10.20 33.45
C VAL A 530 -7.39 10.76 32.36
N ILE A 531 -8.03 11.26 31.30
CA ILE A 531 -7.35 11.96 30.22
C ILE A 531 -7.59 13.45 30.41
N HIS A 532 -6.64 14.13 31.02
CA HIS A 532 -6.65 15.58 31.09
C HIS A 532 -6.19 16.16 29.74
N ASN A 533 -6.89 17.14 29.24
CA ASN A 533 -6.53 17.86 28.02
C ASN A 533 -6.05 16.95 26.86
N TYR A 534 -6.79 15.87 26.60
CA TYR A 534 -6.51 14.96 25.49
C TYR A 534 -7.39 15.33 24.29
N GLU A 535 -6.76 15.38 23.11
CA GLU A 535 -7.46 15.56 21.85
C GLU A 535 -7.04 14.48 20.84
N ASP A 536 -8.01 13.82 20.23
CA ASP A 536 -7.77 12.98 19.07
C ASP A 536 -8.02 13.77 17.79
N ARG A 537 -6.93 14.10 17.08
CA ARG A 537 -6.94 14.78 15.79
C ARG A 537 -6.50 13.88 14.65
N SER A 538 -6.42 12.58 14.91
CA SER A 538 -5.91 11.63 13.92
C SER A 538 -6.73 11.58 12.64
N ALA A 539 -8.04 11.83 12.71
CA ALA A 539 -8.91 11.89 11.55
C ALA A 539 -8.69 13.13 10.65
N GLN A 540 -8.11 14.20 11.20
CA GLN A 540 -8.01 15.49 10.51
C GLN A 540 -6.56 15.90 10.25
N GLU A 541 -5.60 15.44 11.06
CA GLU A 541 -4.24 15.94 11.04
C GLU A 541 -3.22 14.83 10.84
N ILE A 542 -2.37 15.03 9.82
CA ILE A 542 -1.14 14.27 9.62
C ILE A 542 0.01 15.11 10.18
N ILE A 543 0.80 14.54 11.08
CA ILE A 543 1.90 15.25 11.71
C ILE A 543 3.10 15.40 10.76
N PRO A 544 3.52 16.61 10.41
CA PRO A 544 4.71 16.84 9.60
C PRO A 544 6.00 16.67 10.42
N SER A 545 7.12 16.44 9.74
CA SER A 545 8.44 16.34 10.37
C SER A 545 8.85 17.59 11.14
N THR A 546 8.36 18.77 10.73
CA THR A 546 8.63 20.06 11.37
C THR A 546 8.05 20.18 12.79
N GLU A 547 7.07 19.37 13.14
CA GLU A 547 6.51 19.33 14.50
C GLU A 547 7.22 18.32 15.42
N LEU A 548 8.23 17.61 14.91
CA LEU A 548 8.98 16.60 15.64
C LEU A 548 10.30 17.18 16.17
N PHE A 549 10.73 16.71 17.35
CA PHE A 549 12.08 16.97 17.82
C PHE A 549 13.04 15.91 17.27
N LEU A 550 13.45 16.08 16.01
CA LEU A 550 14.27 15.13 15.26
C LEU A 550 15.63 14.84 15.92
N GLY A 551 16.21 15.81 16.64
CA GLY A 551 17.48 15.64 17.36
C GLY A 551 17.46 14.58 18.48
N HIS A 552 16.30 14.10 18.88
CA HIS A 552 16.18 12.97 19.79
C HIS A 552 16.59 11.64 19.16
N PHE A 553 16.34 11.49 17.85
CA PHE A 553 16.52 10.21 17.16
C PHE A 553 17.95 10.08 16.66
N LYS A 554 18.62 9.02 17.08
CA LYS A 554 19.96 8.70 16.60
C LYS A 554 19.90 8.27 15.13
N HIS A 555 20.97 8.61 14.42
CA HIS A 555 21.19 8.07 13.07
C HIS A 555 21.50 6.57 13.17
N GLU A 556 20.73 5.74 12.45
CA GLU A 556 20.88 4.29 12.45
C GLU A 556 20.65 3.78 11.03
N GLU A 557 21.51 2.88 10.58
CA GLU A 557 21.34 2.25 9.27
C GLU A 557 20.08 1.37 9.25
N ARG A 558 19.38 1.43 8.14
CA ARG A 558 18.21 0.58 7.89
C ARG A 558 18.61 -0.89 7.77
N VAL A 559 17.88 -1.77 8.42
CA VAL A 559 18.02 -3.22 8.24
C VAL A 559 17.36 -3.60 6.91
N LYS A 560 18.16 -4.01 5.95
CA LYS A 560 17.68 -4.41 4.62
C LYS A 560 17.34 -5.90 4.60
N ARG A 561 16.33 -6.24 3.82
CA ARG A 561 16.05 -7.64 3.47
C ARG A 561 17.20 -8.20 2.64
N GLY A 562 17.43 -9.49 2.74
CA GLY A 562 18.30 -10.19 1.79
C GLY A 562 17.61 -10.29 0.42
N GLU A 563 18.40 -10.26 -0.64
CA GLU A 563 17.91 -10.41 -2.00
C GLU A 563 18.73 -11.49 -2.71
N ALA A 564 18.04 -12.39 -3.38
CA ALA A 564 18.62 -13.42 -4.23
C ALA A 564 18.30 -13.09 -5.70
N VAL A 565 18.88 -11.99 -6.20
CA VAL A 565 18.71 -11.58 -7.60
C VAL A 565 19.81 -12.24 -8.43
N PRO A 566 19.48 -13.17 -9.33
CA PRO A 566 20.47 -13.79 -10.21
C PRO A 566 20.99 -12.79 -11.23
N THR A 567 22.22 -13.00 -11.71
CA THR A 567 22.92 -12.10 -12.64
C THR A 567 22.99 -12.68 -14.04
N GLY A 568 22.80 -11.86 -15.06
CA GLY A 568 22.99 -12.26 -16.45
C GLY A 568 22.18 -13.51 -16.81
N ASP A 569 22.86 -14.58 -17.25
CA ASP A 569 22.19 -15.81 -17.68
C ASP A 569 21.85 -16.78 -16.54
N GLU A 570 22.28 -16.52 -15.32
CA GLU A 570 21.81 -17.28 -14.13
C GLU A 570 20.31 -17.09 -13.87
N VAL A 571 19.73 -16.06 -14.47
CA VAL A 571 18.29 -15.78 -14.38
C VAL A 571 17.44 -16.82 -15.11
N ILE A 572 17.99 -17.54 -16.08
CA ILE A 572 17.25 -18.51 -16.89
C ILE A 572 16.72 -19.61 -16.00
N ASP A 573 15.41 -19.87 -16.10
CA ASP A 573 14.67 -20.85 -15.27
C ASP A 573 14.75 -20.61 -13.75
N HIS A 574 15.16 -19.42 -13.30
CA HIS A 574 15.17 -19.07 -11.89
C HIS A 574 13.83 -18.45 -11.48
N TYR A 575 12.99 -19.22 -10.81
CA TYR A 575 11.64 -18.83 -10.40
C TYR A 575 11.43 -18.89 -8.87
N GLU A 576 12.49 -18.85 -8.10
CA GLU A 576 12.45 -18.81 -6.65
C GLU A 576 12.12 -17.39 -6.14
N ASP A 577 11.58 -17.29 -4.91
CA ASP A 577 11.31 -16.00 -4.26
C ASP A 577 12.61 -15.20 -4.17
N ARG A 578 12.61 -13.98 -4.72
CA ARG A 578 13.78 -13.11 -4.74
C ARG A 578 14.06 -12.47 -3.40
N ILE A 579 13.07 -12.39 -2.51
CA ILE A 579 13.16 -11.60 -1.30
C ILE A 579 13.30 -12.51 -0.09
N ILE A 580 14.45 -12.44 0.56
CA ILE A 580 14.69 -13.11 1.83
C ILE A 580 14.20 -12.19 2.96
N GLY A 581 13.11 -12.58 3.63
CA GLY A 581 12.51 -11.81 4.72
C GLY A 581 13.43 -11.62 5.91
N LEU A 582 13.12 -10.63 6.75
CA LEU A 582 13.87 -10.36 7.99
C LEU A 582 13.71 -11.51 8.99
N SER A 583 14.77 -11.74 9.76
CA SER A 583 14.66 -12.52 11.00
C SER A 583 13.81 -11.76 12.03
N GLU A 584 13.35 -12.43 13.09
CA GLU A 584 12.59 -11.77 14.16
C GLU A 584 13.44 -10.69 14.86
N GLU A 585 14.72 -10.95 15.09
CA GLU A 585 15.65 -9.99 15.68
C GLU A 585 15.83 -8.76 14.77
N ASP A 586 16.00 -8.96 13.48
CA ASP A 586 16.13 -7.89 12.49
C ASP A 586 14.84 -7.09 12.33
N ALA A 587 13.68 -7.73 12.38
CA ALA A 587 12.38 -7.08 12.33
C ALA A 587 12.16 -6.18 13.57
N ILE A 588 12.52 -6.65 14.75
CA ILE A 588 12.47 -5.87 16.00
C ILE A 588 13.43 -4.68 15.91
N LYS A 589 14.65 -4.89 15.44
CA LYS A 589 15.65 -3.83 15.26
C LYS A 589 15.14 -2.77 14.28
N GLU A 590 14.61 -3.18 13.13
CA GLU A 590 14.07 -2.25 12.13
C GLU A 590 12.84 -1.50 12.65
N ALA A 591 11.90 -2.19 13.29
CA ALA A 591 10.74 -1.57 13.92
C ALA A 591 11.13 -0.55 15.00
N SER A 592 12.26 -0.76 15.69
CA SER A 592 12.77 0.14 16.73
C SER A 592 13.24 1.49 16.19
N ARG A 593 13.53 1.59 14.90
CA ARG A 593 13.83 2.85 14.22
C ARG A 593 12.60 3.76 14.06
N CYS A 594 11.38 3.23 14.27
CA CYS A 594 10.16 4.02 14.17
C CYS A 594 10.14 5.15 15.21
N MET A 595 9.88 6.36 14.76
CA MET A 595 9.83 7.57 15.60
C MET A 595 8.50 7.77 16.32
N SER A 596 7.49 6.91 16.12
CA SER A 596 6.14 7.02 16.72
C SER A 596 5.46 8.38 16.55
N CYS A 597 5.62 8.99 15.38
CA CYS A 597 5.10 10.34 15.07
C CYS A 597 3.64 10.52 15.52
N GLY A 598 3.36 11.60 16.27
CA GLY A 598 2.02 11.93 16.74
C GLY A 598 1.49 11.08 17.91
N MET A 599 2.34 10.31 18.59
CA MET A 599 1.93 9.44 19.70
C MET A 599 3.07 9.24 20.71
N CYS A 600 2.79 9.04 21.98
CA CYS A 600 3.79 8.76 23.00
C CYS A 600 4.41 7.36 22.82
N PHE A 601 5.71 7.25 23.05
CA PHE A 601 6.46 5.97 23.06
C PHE A 601 7.38 5.80 24.27
N GLU A 602 7.07 6.43 25.39
CA GLU A 602 7.74 6.29 26.69
C GLU A 602 9.21 6.76 26.72
N CYS A 603 9.58 7.80 25.97
CA CYS A 603 10.97 8.31 25.97
C CYS A 603 11.39 9.07 27.25
N ASP A 604 10.44 9.40 28.14
CA ASP A 604 10.62 10.12 29.42
C ASP A 604 11.13 11.55 29.34
N ASN A 605 11.43 12.09 28.18
CA ASN A 605 11.96 13.45 28.09
C ASN A 605 11.09 14.46 28.85
N CYS A 606 9.77 14.42 28.67
CA CYS A 606 8.86 15.34 29.35
C CYS A 606 8.84 15.16 30.88
N VAL A 607 9.06 13.95 31.37
CA VAL A 607 9.16 13.65 32.81
C VAL A 607 10.49 14.14 33.36
N ILE A 608 11.60 13.81 32.69
CA ILE A 608 12.96 14.12 33.16
C ILE A 608 13.23 15.63 33.19
N TYR A 609 12.75 16.34 32.17
CA TYR A 609 13.02 17.77 32.02
C TYR A 609 11.94 18.67 32.64
N CYS A 610 10.90 18.11 33.28
CA CYS A 610 9.91 18.92 33.98
C CYS A 610 10.49 19.53 35.24
N PRO A 611 10.62 20.89 35.37
CA PRO A 611 11.25 21.51 36.52
C PRO A 611 10.40 21.46 37.80
N GLN A 612 9.14 21.09 37.69
CA GLN A 612 8.18 21.04 38.78
C GLN A 612 7.72 19.62 39.08
N ASP A 613 8.31 18.59 38.46
CA ASP A 613 7.83 17.20 38.56
C ASP A 613 6.30 17.08 38.34
N ALA A 614 5.79 17.93 37.47
CA ALA A 614 4.36 17.95 37.14
C ALA A 614 3.98 16.88 36.14
N VAL A 615 4.88 16.49 35.22
CA VAL A 615 4.65 15.41 34.26
C VAL A 615 5.13 14.10 34.84
N PHE A 616 4.31 13.09 34.82
CA PHE A 616 4.59 11.78 35.40
C PHE A 616 4.18 10.62 34.48
N ARG A 617 4.80 9.45 34.70
CA ARG A 617 4.38 8.23 34.00
C ARG A 617 3.06 7.71 34.55
N VAL A 618 2.17 7.34 33.65
CA VAL A 618 0.99 6.55 33.99
C VAL A 618 1.43 5.12 34.33
N LYS A 619 0.88 4.52 35.38
CA LYS A 619 1.21 3.15 35.78
C LYS A 619 0.90 2.18 34.64
N LYS A 620 1.74 1.15 34.48
CA LYS A 620 1.62 0.20 33.33
C LYS A 620 0.33 -0.62 33.33
N ASP A 621 -0.27 -0.82 34.48
CA ASP A 621 -1.56 -1.51 34.64
C ASP A 621 -2.76 -0.65 34.22
N VAL A 622 -2.59 0.66 34.15
CA VAL A 622 -3.62 1.62 33.68
C VAL A 622 -3.20 2.35 32.40
N ALA A 623 -1.95 2.18 31.95
CA ALA A 623 -1.47 2.79 30.73
C ALA A 623 -2.10 2.13 29.51
N THR A 624 -2.74 2.93 28.68
CA THR A 624 -3.27 2.50 27.39
C THR A 624 -2.35 2.91 26.26
N MET A 625 -2.54 2.31 25.10
CA MET A 625 -1.72 2.58 23.94
C MET A 625 -1.62 4.08 23.65
N GLY A 626 -0.41 4.59 23.54
CA GLY A 626 -0.12 5.99 23.25
C GLY A 626 -0.35 6.96 24.41
N ARG A 627 -0.75 6.47 25.59
CA ARG A 627 -0.92 7.32 26.75
C ARG A 627 -0.11 6.80 27.92
N TYR A 628 1.14 7.16 27.93
CA TYR A 628 2.09 6.70 28.96
C TYR A 628 2.52 7.81 29.91
N VAL A 629 2.07 9.05 29.72
CA VAL A 629 2.37 10.21 30.55
C VAL A 629 1.12 11.04 30.79
N ASP A 630 1.06 11.71 31.94
CA ASP A 630 0.03 12.66 32.32
C ASP A 630 0.63 13.83 33.12
N THR A 631 -0.15 14.87 33.37
CA THR A 631 0.27 16.10 34.03
C THR A 631 -0.54 16.39 35.29
N ASP A 632 0.16 16.64 36.40
CA ASP A 632 -0.40 17.26 37.59
C ASP A 632 -0.48 18.78 37.36
N TYR A 633 -1.70 19.24 37.05
CA TYR A 633 -1.90 20.64 36.67
C TYR A 633 -1.77 21.62 37.85
N ASP A 634 -1.89 21.13 39.08
CA ASP A 634 -1.65 21.96 40.27
C ASP A 634 -0.17 22.31 40.43
N LYS A 635 0.73 21.49 39.88
CA LYS A 635 2.16 21.75 39.88
C LYS A 635 2.68 22.40 38.64
N CYS A 636 1.92 22.34 37.54
CA CYS A 636 2.38 22.82 36.24
C CYS A 636 2.46 24.35 36.21
N ILE A 637 3.62 24.88 35.86
CA ILE A 637 3.86 26.34 35.74
C ILE A 637 3.78 26.84 34.29
N GLY A 638 3.41 26.00 33.35
CA GLY A 638 3.29 26.39 31.95
C GLY A 638 4.61 26.73 31.24
N CYS A 639 5.72 26.11 31.62
CA CYS A 639 7.07 26.45 31.12
C CYS A 639 7.39 25.93 29.71
N HIS A 640 6.51 25.16 29.08
CA HIS A 640 6.59 24.60 27.73
C HIS A 640 7.62 23.48 27.53
N ILE A 641 8.52 23.25 28.44
CA ILE A 641 9.63 22.29 28.28
C ILE A 641 9.14 20.91 27.85
N CYS A 642 8.05 20.40 28.44
CA CYS A 642 7.51 19.09 28.11
C CYS A 642 7.07 18.97 26.63
N ALA A 643 6.46 20.00 26.08
CA ALA A 643 6.08 20.03 24.66
C ALA A 643 7.31 20.11 23.79
N ASP A 644 8.25 20.95 24.23
CA ASP A 644 9.46 21.15 23.51
C ASP A 644 10.37 19.95 23.45
N VAL A 645 10.52 19.14 24.48
CA VAL A 645 11.33 17.92 24.50
C VAL A 645 10.59 16.71 23.95
N CYS A 646 9.29 16.83 23.60
CA CYS A 646 8.51 15.74 23.05
C CYS A 646 8.97 15.40 21.62
N PRO A 647 9.62 14.25 21.38
CA PRO A 647 10.18 13.97 20.06
C PRO A 647 9.13 13.66 19.01
N THR A 648 7.93 13.26 19.42
CA THR A 648 6.87 12.82 18.52
C THR A 648 5.81 13.88 18.23
N GLY A 649 5.92 15.07 18.83
CA GLY A 649 4.91 16.13 18.71
C GLY A 649 3.56 15.79 19.37
N TYR A 650 3.56 14.80 20.29
CA TYR A 650 2.36 14.36 21.00
C TYR A 650 1.89 15.38 22.06
N ILE A 651 2.82 16.17 22.63
CA ILE A 651 2.51 17.21 23.62
C ILE A 651 2.52 18.57 22.94
N LYS A 652 1.43 19.31 23.05
CA LYS A 652 1.34 20.74 22.70
C LYS A 652 0.87 21.52 23.90
N MET A 653 1.18 22.84 23.93
CA MET A 653 0.63 23.70 24.95
C MET A 653 -0.71 24.21 24.50
N GLY A 654 -1.73 23.89 25.24
CA GLY A 654 -3.09 24.36 25.04
C GLY A 654 -3.45 25.51 25.96
N LEU A 655 -4.60 26.15 25.71
CA LEU A 655 -5.18 27.05 26.69
C LEU A 655 -5.69 26.17 27.82
N GLY A 656 -5.04 26.22 28.97
CA GLY A 656 -5.57 25.61 30.17
C GLY A 656 -6.89 26.28 30.49
N GLU A 657 -7.95 25.53 30.52
CA GLU A 657 -9.24 25.95 31.03
C GLU A 657 -9.58 25.15 32.29
#